data_359fa83292d45ff2fc96870a6b95a3d3
#
_entry.id   359fa83292d45ff2fc96870a6b95a3d3
#
_cell.length_a   1.000
_cell.length_b   1.000
_cell.length_c   1.000
_cell.angle_alpha   90.00
_cell.angle_beta   90.00
_cell.angle_gamma   90.00
#
_symmetry.space_group_name_H-M   'P 1'
#
loop_
_entity.id
_entity.type
_entity.pdbx_description
1 polymer ?
#
loop_
_entity_poly.entity_id
_entity_poly.type
_entity_poly.pdbx_seq_one_letter_code
_entity_poly.pdbx_strand_id
1 'polypeptide(L)'
;MKKIVALILSVLMAFSVFTLAVSAEEEKEDWAKYPMIMVPGYTSTNMYMYDENGNQVEAWGDLLGLIGGGLGGDSLSLLEQLAKSLKEDDSSYFAKRLGEGFNRIFYYLACNNDGTASVPLYPYVETAEETNYANLREKYPEGDFQAEAEIAAKFAEEIGYENMFVFTCDFRMGAIELSDKLRGYIDEVIEYTNKNRAEKDKIDKVNIYAVSHGGQVSGTYLTRYGHEGKVNKAVLTVPALGGAKIAYDLYNGETHFNAVDLIAFLEHGMMFEEDYHYLVETIDIGIGDSLVKNFFPVALETIKYWGSLWDFMPIEYYEEMKARYLDPVADADFIAKTDKMHYEVMSPDGKDYYGKGFKKAQEKGTDIYILAGYDCDVFTGSGESADMLITIKSSTGATVAPYKQRFNDGYVQKVDTGLYQVSPSMTVDASTSYLPYHTWFIQNYYHGMTLSDNYTMSLAKKLLLTNNSYDVTTLEGYSQFHATTNVSHGVHAMFNGSAEGYLTKDSDALIVKNLSAEKDILVMSITVNGLDISFPMRAVMLKAGESKEIPFTGEIPDVNGKNFEVTVSYFAPTITVLGERTLDFTVLGKEQIKYDTENPYVDGSFVSKLDSVIDENTNTILVNAGLKDSASIVYNMFYSVIVILDKVMDVVTNLFGIAK
;
A
#
# COMPACT_ATOMS: atom_id res chain seq x y z
N MET A 1 19.00 -16.82 55.76
CA MET A 1 19.35 -16.14 54.51
C MET A 1 18.47 -16.55 53.35
N LYS A 2 18.42 -17.82 52.88
CA LYS A 2 17.61 -18.21 51.68
C LYS A 2 16.10 -17.85 51.78
N LYS A 3 15.47 -17.97 52.95
CA LYS A 3 14.06 -17.60 53.14
C LYS A 3 13.81 -16.07 53.13
N ILE A 4 14.79 -15.28 53.55
CA ILE A 4 14.70 -13.81 53.55
C ILE A 4 14.91 -13.30 52.09
N VAL A 5 15.82 -13.89 51.34
CA VAL A 5 16.03 -13.56 49.91
C VAL A 5 14.80 -13.93 49.07
N ALA A 6 14.18 -15.10 49.35
CA ALA A 6 12.94 -15.48 48.65
C ALA A 6 11.76 -14.54 49.00
N LEU A 7 11.68 -14.06 50.23
CA LEU A 7 10.66 -13.09 50.65
C LEU A 7 10.90 -11.71 49.97
N ILE A 8 12.16 -11.27 49.91
CA ILE A 8 12.51 -10.01 49.23
C ILE A 8 12.23 -10.09 47.73
N LEU A 9 12.57 -11.21 47.06
CA LEU A 9 12.25 -11.44 45.64
C LEU A 9 10.72 -11.53 45.40
N SER A 10 9.96 -12.14 46.31
CA SER A 10 8.49 -12.19 46.21
C SER A 10 7.85 -10.80 46.39
N VAL A 11 8.40 -9.98 47.30
CA VAL A 11 7.96 -8.61 47.49
C VAL A 11 8.35 -7.73 46.32
N LEU A 12 9.55 -7.89 45.74
CA LEU A 12 9.97 -7.17 44.55
C LEU A 12 9.14 -7.59 43.30
N MET A 13 8.80 -8.88 43.17
CA MET A 13 7.88 -9.33 42.12
C MET A 13 6.46 -8.81 42.34
N ALA A 14 5.96 -8.77 43.57
CA ALA A 14 4.66 -8.17 43.86
C ALA A 14 4.65 -6.66 43.60
N PHE A 15 5.73 -5.95 43.88
CA PHE A 15 5.87 -4.52 43.56
C PHE A 15 6.00 -4.30 42.03
N SER A 16 6.70 -5.16 41.29
CA SER A 16 6.77 -5.05 39.83
C SER A 16 5.42 -5.36 39.15
N VAL A 17 4.61 -6.26 39.73
CA VAL A 17 3.24 -6.50 39.24
C VAL A 17 2.31 -5.35 39.63
N PHE A 18 2.51 -4.69 40.79
CA PHE A 18 1.73 -3.51 41.19
C PHE A 18 2.13 -2.23 40.39
N THR A 19 3.37 -2.09 39.96
CA THR A 19 3.78 -0.98 39.10
C THR A 19 3.37 -1.20 37.62
N LEU A 20 3.09 -2.43 37.21
CA LEU A 20 2.45 -2.72 35.90
C LEU A 20 0.91 -2.60 35.95
N ALA A 21 0.31 -2.50 37.14
CA ALA A 21 -1.15 -2.33 37.32
C ALA A 21 -1.57 -0.88 37.61
N VAL A 22 -0.63 0.05 37.66
CA VAL A 22 -0.89 1.47 37.44
C VAL A 22 -0.53 1.79 35.98
N SER A 23 -1.16 1.09 35.03
CA SER A 23 -1.56 1.76 33.80
C SER A 23 -2.47 2.88 34.30
N ALA A 24 -2.07 4.13 34.13
CA ALA A 24 -3.02 5.21 34.15
C ALA A 24 -4.22 4.69 33.34
N GLU A 25 -5.42 4.69 33.92
CA GLU A 25 -6.61 4.82 33.12
C GLU A 25 -6.35 6.11 32.35
N GLU A 26 -5.87 5.98 31.10
CA GLU A 26 -6.05 7.04 30.14
C GLU A 26 -7.54 7.34 30.23
N GLU A 27 -7.88 8.54 30.72
CA GLU A 27 -9.24 9.02 30.64
C GLU A 27 -9.65 8.69 29.20
N LYS A 28 -10.65 7.82 29.03
CA LYS A 28 -11.22 7.56 27.70
C LYS A 28 -11.66 8.92 27.22
N GLU A 29 -10.79 9.55 26.42
CA GLU A 29 -11.12 10.80 25.77
C GLU A 29 -12.44 10.54 25.04
N ASP A 30 -13.40 11.43 25.11
CA ASP A 30 -14.71 11.30 24.48
C ASP A 30 -14.58 11.55 22.95
N TRP A 31 -13.74 10.71 22.33
CA TRP A 31 -13.38 10.78 20.92
C TRP A 31 -14.46 10.20 19.99
N ALA A 32 -15.46 9.49 20.56
CA ALA A 32 -16.65 9.04 19.84
C ALA A 32 -17.63 10.17 19.48
N LYS A 33 -17.22 11.43 19.63
CA LYS A 33 -18.07 12.58 19.33
C LYS A 33 -18.51 12.58 17.85
N TYR A 34 -17.59 12.34 16.92
CA TYR A 34 -17.85 12.35 15.49
C TYR A 34 -17.85 10.94 14.90
N PRO A 35 -18.85 10.59 14.07
CA PRO A 35 -18.84 9.32 13.37
C PRO A 35 -17.68 9.28 12.37
N MET A 36 -17.22 8.08 12.05
CA MET A 36 -16.15 7.84 11.09
C MET A 36 -16.70 7.23 9.81
N ILE A 37 -16.24 7.74 8.69
CA ILE A 37 -16.48 7.19 7.37
C ILE A 37 -15.18 6.55 6.88
N MET A 38 -15.22 5.26 6.59
CA MET A 38 -14.19 4.60 5.80
C MET A 38 -14.47 4.79 4.32
N VAL A 39 -13.50 5.31 3.58
CA VAL A 39 -13.54 5.42 2.12
C VAL A 39 -12.52 4.42 1.55
N PRO A 40 -12.99 3.33 0.94
CA PRO A 40 -12.17 2.18 0.58
C PRO A 40 -11.30 2.40 -0.65
N GLY A 41 -10.37 1.46 -0.88
CA GLY A 41 -9.54 1.40 -2.06
C GLY A 41 -10.31 1.08 -3.36
N TYR A 42 -9.56 1.00 -4.44
CA TYR A 42 -10.11 0.72 -5.77
C TYR A 42 -10.73 -0.69 -5.82
N THR A 43 -11.87 -0.81 -6.48
CA THR A 43 -12.60 -2.08 -6.66
C THR A 43 -13.12 -2.77 -5.39
N SER A 44 -12.98 -2.17 -4.22
CA SER A 44 -13.35 -2.79 -2.93
C SER A 44 -14.87 -2.89 -2.69
N THR A 45 -15.70 -2.17 -3.45
CA THR A 45 -17.17 -2.23 -3.33
C THR A 45 -17.73 -3.40 -4.10
N ASN A 46 -18.42 -4.32 -3.42
CA ASN A 46 -19.16 -5.38 -4.08
C ASN A 46 -20.40 -4.83 -4.77
N MET A 47 -20.65 -5.25 -6.00
CA MET A 47 -21.71 -4.71 -6.85
C MET A 47 -22.53 -5.80 -7.51
N TYR A 48 -23.78 -5.46 -7.81
CA TYR A 48 -24.69 -6.33 -8.56
C TYR A 48 -25.29 -5.60 -9.76
N MET A 49 -25.89 -6.37 -10.66
CA MET A 49 -26.71 -5.89 -11.75
C MET A 49 -28.01 -6.70 -11.81
N TYR A 50 -28.94 -6.27 -12.64
CA TYR A 50 -30.11 -7.07 -12.96
C TYR A 50 -29.93 -7.78 -14.30
N ASP A 51 -30.22 -9.09 -14.35
CA ASP A 51 -30.23 -9.87 -15.58
C ASP A 51 -31.46 -9.51 -16.45
N GLU A 52 -31.53 -10.11 -17.64
CA GLU A 52 -32.66 -9.90 -18.59
C GLU A 52 -34.03 -10.30 -18.01
N ASN A 53 -34.07 -11.12 -16.97
CA ASN A 53 -35.26 -11.58 -16.29
C ASN A 53 -35.62 -10.70 -15.08
N GLY A 54 -34.76 -9.71 -14.76
CA GLY A 54 -34.92 -8.84 -13.59
C GLY A 54 -34.44 -9.46 -12.30
N ASN A 55 -33.63 -10.54 -12.33
CA ASN A 55 -33.03 -11.11 -11.15
C ASN A 55 -31.75 -10.34 -10.83
N GLN A 56 -31.48 -10.15 -9.52
CA GLN A 56 -30.23 -9.61 -9.03
C GLN A 56 -29.11 -10.66 -9.19
N VAL A 57 -28.05 -10.31 -9.90
CA VAL A 57 -26.87 -11.16 -10.11
C VAL A 57 -25.62 -10.38 -9.72
N GLU A 58 -24.65 -11.06 -9.13
CA GLU A 58 -23.38 -10.45 -8.78
C GLU A 58 -22.65 -9.99 -10.04
N ALA A 59 -22.14 -8.75 -9.99
CA ALA A 59 -21.39 -8.15 -11.07
C ALA A 59 -19.91 -7.92 -10.70
N TRP A 60 -19.65 -7.71 -9.41
CA TRP A 60 -18.28 -7.51 -8.88
C TRP A 60 -18.25 -7.86 -7.39
N GLY A 61 -17.32 -8.69 -6.97
CA GLY A 61 -17.14 -9.17 -5.60
C GLY A 61 -16.31 -10.44 -5.60
N ASP A 62 -16.91 -11.60 -5.77
CA ASP A 62 -16.19 -12.85 -5.96
C ASP A 62 -15.63 -12.95 -7.40
N LEU A 63 -14.46 -12.34 -7.61
CA LEU A 63 -13.80 -12.32 -8.91
C LEU A 63 -13.42 -13.73 -9.40
N LEU A 64 -13.02 -14.62 -8.50
CA LEU A 64 -12.64 -15.99 -8.84
C LEU A 64 -13.85 -16.80 -9.28
N GLY A 65 -15.00 -16.66 -8.61
CA GLY A 65 -16.26 -17.26 -9.01
C GLY A 65 -16.76 -16.73 -10.35
N LEU A 66 -16.66 -15.43 -10.58
CA LEU A 66 -17.03 -14.80 -11.86
C LEU A 66 -16.17 -15.29 -13.01
N ILE A 67 -14.84 -15.35 -12.83
CA ILE A 67 -13.90 -15.85 -13.85
C ILE A 67 -14.12 -17.35 -14.08
N GLY A 68 -14.24 -18.15 -13.02
CA GLY A 68 -14.46 -19.59 -13.11
C GLY A 68 -15.74 -19.96 -13.84
N GLY A 69 -16.85 -19.27 -13.52
CA GLY A 69 -18.14 -19.44 -14.20
C GLY A 69 -18.10 -19.00 -15.67
N GLY A 70 -17.44 -17.88 -15.96
CA GLY A 70 -17.35 -17.33 -17.31
C GLY A 70 -16.37 -18.04 -18.25
N LEU A 71 -15.28 -18.62 -17.72
CA LEU A 71 -14.27 -19.36 -18.50
C LEU A 71 -14.66 -20.82 -18.75
N GLY A 72 -15.64 -21.38 -18.01
CA GLY A 72 -16.00 -22.80 -18.08
C GLY A 72 -16.33 -23.32 -19.48
N GLY A 73 -16.84 -22.45 -20.37
CA GLY A 73 -17.09 -22.79 -21.79
C GLY A 73 -15.89 -22.66 -22.73
N ASP A 74 -14.81 -21.98 -22.29
CA ASP A 74 -13.65 -21.63 -23.12
C ASP A 74 -12.31 -22.23 -22.65
N SER A 75 -12.33 -22.99 -21.58
CA SER A 75 -11.10 -23.61 -21.00
C SER A 75 -10.30 -24.41 -22.03
N LEU A 76 -10.96 -25.14 -22.92
CA LEU A 76 -10.33 -25.85 -24.03
C LEU A 76 -9.63 -24.90 -25.00
N SER A 77 -10.28 -23.81 -25.38
CA SER A 77 -9.69 -22.80 -26.29
C SER A 77 -8.51 -22.06 -25.67
N LEU A 78 -8.57 -21.78 -24.37
CA LEU A 78 -7.43 -21.20 -23.64
C LEU A 78 -6.24 -22.15 -23.57
N LEU A 79 -6.49 -23.45 -23.32
CA LEU A 79 -5.47 -24.50 -23.33
C LEU A 79 -4.85 -24.68 -24.73
N GLU A 80 -5.66 -24.62 -25.80
CA GLU A 80 -5.16 -24.69 -27.17
C GLU A 80 -4.26 -23.49 -27.50
N GLN A 81 -4.62 -22.27 -27.10
CA GLN A 81 -3.79 -21.08 -27.33
C GLN A 81 -2.55 -21.08 -26.45
N LEU A 82 -2.61 -21.60 -25.24
CA LEU A 82 -1.46 -21.82 -24.39
C LEU A 82 -0.49 -22.81 -25.03
N ALA A 83 -1.00 -23.96 -25.49
CA ALA A 83 -0.19 -24.96 -26.19
C ALA A 83 0.45 -24.41 -27.48
N LYS A 84 -0.26 -23.56 -28.21
CA LYS A 84 0.26 -22.85 -29.38
C LYS A 84 1.36 -21.86 -29.01
N SER A 85 1.14 -21.07 -27.96
CA SER A 85 2.12 -20.11 -27.44
C SER A 85 3.42 -20.81 -27.05
N LEU A 86 3.32 -21.94 -26.37
CA LEU A 86 4.48 -22.74 -25.98
C LEU A 86 5.21 -23.36 -27.18
N LYS A 87 4.46 -23.85 -28.16
CA LYS A 87 5.04 -24.48 -29.36
C LYS A 87 5.77 -23.49 -30.26
N GLU A 88 5.26 -22.26 -30.35
CA GLU A 88 5.79 -21.21 -31.24
C GLU A 88 6.70 -20.23 -30.49
N ASP A 89 6.90 -20.43 -29.18
CA ASP A 89 7.63 -19.52 -28.28
C ASP A 89 7.08 -18.08 -28.36
N ASP A 90 5.75 -17.97 -28.44
CA ASP A 90 5.03 -16.69 -28.56
C ASP A 90 3.79 -16.66 -27.69
N SER A 91 3.91 -16.08 -26.50
CA SER A 91 2.83 -15.95 -25.52
C SER A 91 1.68 -15.02 -25.95
N SER A 92 1.83 -14.30 -27.06
CA SER A 92 0.81 -13.37 -27.56
C SER A 92 -0.54 -14.03 -27.87
N TYR A 93 -0.53 -15.28 -28.32
CA TYR A 93 -1.76 -16.03 -28.60
C TYR A 93 -2.62 -16.24 -27.35
N PHE A 94 -1.96 -16.69 -26.27
CA PHE A 94 -2.63 -16.90 -24.98
C PHE A 94 -3.11 -15.58 -24.38
N ALA A 95 -2.25 -14.56 -24.36
CA ALA A 95 -2.57 -13.25 -23.79
C ALA A 95 -3.76 -12.57 -24.50
N LYS A 96 -3.80 -12.63 -25.84
CA LYS A 96 -4.95 -12.11 -26.63
C LYS A 96 -6.24 -12.87 -26.31
N ARG A 97 -6.18 -14.19 -26.25
CA ARG A 97 -7.36 -15.01 -25.96
C ARG A 97 -7.90 -14.75 -24.55
N LEU A 98 -6.99 -14.53 -23.59
CA LEU A 98 -7.35 -14.13 -22.24
C LEU A 98 -8.08 -12.76 -22.24
N GLY A 99 -7.58 -11.78 -23.02
CA GLY A 99 -8.24 -10.47 -23.19
C GLY A 99 -9.62 -10.56 -23.82
N GLU A 100 -9.80 -11.40 -24.86
CA GLU A 100 -11.10 -11.66 -25.46
C GLU A 100 -12.07 -12.33 -24.45
N GLY A 101 -11.55 -13.24 -23.63
CA GLY A 101 -12.30 -13.86 -22.52
C GLY A 101 -12.73 -12.82 -21.49
N PHE A 102 -11.83 -11.94 -21.10
CA PHE A 102 -12.10 -10.83 -20.19
C PHE A 102 -13.26 -9.95 -20.71
N ASN A 103 -13.17 -9.45 -21.95
CA ASN A 103 -14.20 -8.60 -22.52
C ASN A 103 -15.55 -9.30 -22.60
N ARG A 104 -15.57 -10.61 -22.87
CA ARG A 104 -16.83 -11.38 -22.92
C ARG A 104 -17.44 -11.58 -21.56
N ILE A 105 -16.62 -11.86 -20.52
CA ILE A 105 -17.09 -12.06 -19.15
C ILE A 105 -17.54 -10.73 -18.55
N PHE A 106 -16.76 -9.67 -18.75
CA PHE A 106 -16.91 -8.38 -18.10
C PHE A 106 -17.52 -7.29 -19.02
N TYR A 107 -18.22 -7.68 -20.12
CA TYR A 107 -18.83 -6.72 -21.06
C TYR A 107 -19.71 -5.67 -20.36
N TYR A 108 -20.36 -6.06 -19.28
CA TYR A 108 -21.26 -5.19 -18.50
C TYR A 108 -20.49 -4.14 -17.66
N LEU A 109 -19.18 -4.29 -17.51
CA LEU A 109 -18.35 -3.27 -16.89
C LEU A 109 -17.99 -2.13 -17.84
N ALA A 110 -18.25 -2.26 -19.14
CA ALA A 110 -17.96 -1.22 -20.12
C ALA A 110 -18.73 0.07 -19.81
N CYS A 111 -18.10 1.21 -20.08
CA CYS A 111 -18.74 2.52 -20.06
C CYS A 111 -18.89 3.07 -21.48
N ASN A 112 -19.86 3.95 -21.67
CA ASN A 112 -20.07 4.72 -22.89
C ASN A 112 -18.95 5.75 -23.05
N ASN A 113 -18.85 6.32 -24.23
CA ASN A 113 -17.83 7.33 -24.59
C ASN A 113 -18.00 8.70 -23.89
N ASP A 114 -19.00 8.84 -23.04
CA ASP A 114 -19.18 9.96 -22.10
C ASP A 114 -18.81 9.58 -20.65
N GLY A 115 -18.32 8.34 -20.43
CA GLY A 115 -17.98 7.79 -19.12
C GLY A 115 -19.16 7.27 -18.30
N THR A 116 -20.38 7.30 -18.86
CA THR A 116 -21.54 6.69 -18.18
C THR A 116 -21.51 5.17 -18.33
N ALA A 117 -22.04 4.46 -17.33
CA ALA A 117 -22.13 3.00 -17.38
C ALA A 117 -22.98 2.51 -18.57
N SER A 118 -22.50 1.56 -19.37
CA SER A 118 -23.29 0.91 -20.41
C SER A 118 -24.34 -0.02 -19.82
N VAL A 119 -23.99 -0.68 -18.72
CA VAL A 119 -24.91 -1.46 -17.87
C VAL A 119 -24.86 -0.87 -16.48
N PRO A 120 -26.00 -0.46 -15.88
CA PRO A 120 -26.03 0.03 -14.51
C PRO A 120 -25.57 -1.04 -13.53
N LEU A 121 -24.61 -0.70 -12.67
CA LEU A 121 -24.20 -1.49 -11.52
C LEU A 121 -24.60 -0.77 -10.24
N TYR A 122 -24.95 -1.54 -9.23
CA TYR A 122 -25.45 -1.05 -7.96
C TYR A 122 -24.64 -1.64 -6.82
N PRO A 123 -24.13 -0.83 -5.89
CA PRO A 123 -23.60 -1.36 -4.61
C PRO A 123 -24.68 -2.14 -3.86
N TYR A 124 -24.30 -3.19 -3.13
CA TYR A 124 -25.26 -3.95 -2.30
C TYR A 124 -25.83 -3.13 -1.14
N VAL A 125 -25.13 -2.09 -0.74
CA VAL A 125 -25.51 -1.12 0.30
C VAL A 125 -25.01 0.25 -0.13
N GLU A 126 -25.79 1.32 0.09
CA GLU A 126 -25.45 2.66 -0.38
C GLU A 126 -25.81 3.77 0.62
N THR A 127 -26.96 3.67 1.29
CA THR A 127 -27.43 4.71 2.22
C THR A 127 -26.66 4.67 3.55
N ALA A 128 -26.61 5.78 4.30
CA ALA A 128 -25.97 5.82 5.61
C ALA A 128 -26.56 4.79 6.60
N GLU A 129 -27.85 4.49 6.51
CA GLU A 129 -28.49 3.46 7.31
C GLU A 129 -27.98 2.05 6.95
N GLU A 130 -27.90 1.73 5.66
CA GLU A 130 -27.43 0.41 5.19
C GLU A 130 -25.93 0.20 5.42
N THR A 131 -25.13 1.27 5.31
CA THR A 131 -23.67 1.24 5.42
C THR A 131 -23.16 1.52 6.83
N ASN A 132 -24.06 1.80 7.79
CA ASN A 132 -23.71 1.81 9.21
C ASN A 132 -23.19 0.44 9.63
N TYR A 133 -22.02 0.38 10.26
CA TYR A 133 -21.31 -0.88 10.48
C TYR A 133 -22.07 -1.83 11.43
N ALA A 134 -22.87 -1.31 12.35
CA ALA A 134 -23.75 -2.15 13.18
C ALA A 134 -24.79 -2.89 12.34
N ASN A 135 -25.42 -2.19 11.37
CA ASN A 135 -26.40 -2.77 10.47
C ASN A 135 -25.75 -3.72 9.46
N LEU A 136 -24.55 -3.37 8.97
CA LEU A 136 -23.77 -4.25 8.07
C LEU A 136 -23.46 -5.59 8.71
N ARG A 137 -23.00 -5.61 9.95
CA ARG A 137 -22.71 -6.86 10.68
C ARG A 137 -23.96 -7.71 10.92
N GLU A 138 -25.12 -7.08 11.13
CA GLU A 138 -26.37 -7.83 11.27
C GLU A 138 -26.77 -8.49 9.94
N LYS A 139 -26.60 -7.77 8.82
CA LYS A 139 -26.98 -8.24 7.48
C LYS A 139 -25.95 -9.21 6.89
N TYR A 140 -24.65 -8.99 7.15
CA TYR A 140 -23.52 -9.74 6.63
C TYR A 140 -22.57 -10.17 7.76
N PRO A 141 -22.93 -11.16 8.57
CA PRO A 141 -22.17 -11.55 9.74
C PRO A 141 -20.75 -12.10 9.42
N GLU A 142 -20.56 -12.63 8.23
CA GLU A 142 -19.27 -13.13 7.72
C GLU A 142 -18.36 -12.03 7.16
N GLY A 143 -18.84 -10.80 7.03
CA GLY A 143 -18.07 -9.67 6.50
C GLY A 143 -18.06 -9.53 4.97
N ASP A 144 -18.85 -10.32 4.25
CA ASP A 144 -18.82 -10.49 2.79
C ASP A 144 -19.36 -9.31 1.95
N PHE A 145 -19.34 -8.08 2.48
CA PHE A 145 -19.90 -6.93 1.75
C PHE A 145 -18.83 -6.04 1.10
N GLN A 146 -17.55 -6.19 1.50
CA GLN A 146 -16.46 -5.35 1.02
C GLN A 146 -15.09 -5.93 1.42
N ALA A 147 -14.11 -5.84 0.51
CA ALA A 147 -12.77 -6.39 0.71
C ALA A 147 -12.02 -5.78 1.92
N GLU A 148 -12.30 -4.53 2.28
CA GLU A 148 -11.60 -3.80 3.37
C GLU A 148 -12.45 -3.69 4.66
N ALA A 149 -13.46 -4.57 4.81
CA ALA A 149 -14.33 -4.60 5.99
C ALA A 149 -13.56 -4.75 7.32
N GLU A 150 -12.43 -5.46 7.32
CA GLU A 150 -11.58 -5.64 8.50
C GLU A 150 -10.97 -4.34 9.01
N ILE A 151 -10.64 -3.39 8.12
CA ILE A 151 -10.14 -2.07 8.53
C ILE A 151 -11.24 -1.33 9.29
N ALA A 152 -12.47 -1.31 8.72
CA ALA A 152 -13.61 -0.69 9.38
C ALA A 152 -13.89 -1.34 10.75
N ALA A 153 -13.75 -2.68 10.86
CA ALA A 153 -13.90 -3.41 12.12
C ALA A 153 -12.92 -2.93 13.18
N LYS A 154 -11.64 -2.77 12.84
CA LYS A 154 -10.59 -2.32 13.77
C LYS A 154 -10.85 -0.92 14.36
N PHE A 155 -11.50 -0.04 13.61
CA PHE A 155 -11.96 1.24 14.12
C PHE A 155 -13.26 1.10 14.93
N ALA A 156 -14.23 0.35 14.41
CA ALA A 156 -15.53 0.18 15.05
C ALA A 156 -15.46 -0.47 16.43
N GLU A 157 -14.48 -1.33 16.68
CA GLU A 157 -14.19 -1.92 17.99
C GLU A 157 -13.89 -0.86 19.06
N GLU A 158 -13.32 0.28 18.67
CA GLU A 158 -12.96 1.35 19.57
C GLU A 158 -14.02 2.44 19.69
N ILE A 159 -14.62 2.86 18.56
CA ILE A 159 -15.58 3.97 18.53
C ILE A 159 -17.04 3.53 18.71
N GLY A 160 -17.30 2.22 18.68
CA GLY A 160 -18.66 1.66 18.61
C GLY A 160 -19.12 1.47 17.17
N TYR A 161 -19.73 0.33 16.91
CA TYR A 161 -20.18 -0.06 15.57
C TYR A 161 -21.21 0.91 14.96
N GLU A 162 -22.01 1.54 15.81
CA GLU A 162 -23.02 2.54 15.41
C GLU A 162 -22.41 3.88 14.95
N ASN A 163 -21.14 4.13 15.26
CA ASN A 163 -20.40 5.33 14.86
C ASN A 163 -19.50 5.11 13.64
N MET A 164 -19.46 3.89 13.08
CA MET A 164 -18.67 3.55 11.91
C MET A 164 -19.54 3.39 10.68
N PHE A 165 -19.11 3.98 9.56
CA PHE A 165 -19.79 3.96 8.27
C PHE A 165 -18.81 3.61 7.17
N VAL A 166 -19.29 2.97 6.11
CA VAL A 166 -18.48 2.60 4.96
C VAL A 166 -19.05 3.25 3.69
N PHE A 167 -18.23 4.05 3.01
CA PHE A 167 -18.62 4.64 1.74
C PHE A 167 -18.54 3.58 0.63
N THR A 168 -19.58 3.44 -0.15
CA THR A 168 -19.65 2.52 -1.29
C THR A 168 -19.89 3.29 -2.58
N CYS A 169 -19.32 2.81 -3.68
CA CYS A 169 -19.42 3.49 -4.96
C CYS A 169 -19.19 2.57 -6.15
N ASP A 170 -19.64 2.99 -7.31
CA ASP A 170 -19.22 2.43 -8.58
C ASP A 170 -17.75 2.86 -8.85
N PHE A 171 -16.83 1.93 -8.72
CA PHE A 171 -15.38 2.19 -8.86
C PHE A 171 -14.96 2.64 -10.26
N ARG A 172 -15.83 2.52 -11.29
CA ARG A 172 -15.55 3.00 -12.65
C ARG A 172 -15.66 4.51 -12.78
N MET A 173 -16.38 5.16 -11.85
CA MET A 173 -16.58 6.61 -11.85
C MET A 173 -15.30 7.36 -11.51
N GLY A 174 -15.12 8.56 -12.06
CA GLY A 174 -14.00 9.43 -11.73
C GLY A 174 -14.10 10.08 -10.35
N ALA A 175 -12.93 10.46 -9.79
CA ALA A 175 -12.81 11.03 -8.44
C ALA A 175 -13.61 12.33 -8.25
N ILE A 176 -13.80 13.13 -9.31
CA ILE A 176 -14.67 14.32 -9.28
C ILE A 176 -16.12 13.92 -8.95
N GLU A 177 -16.66 12.95 -9.69
CA GLU A 177 -18.04 12.46 -9.49
C GLU A 177 -18.20 11.76 -8.14
N LEU A 178 -17.21 10.94 -7.75
CA LEU A 178 -17.20 10.27 -6.46
C LEU A 178 -17.07 11.25 -5.28
N SER A 179 -16.33 12.35 -5.44
CA SER A 179 -16.26 13.40 -4.41
C SER A 179 -17.58 14.14 -4.24
N ASP A 180 -18.40 14.28 -5.32
CA ASP A 180 -19.75 14.83 -5.24
C ASP A 180 -20.69 13.83 -4.50
N LYS A 181 -20.60 12.53 -4.75
CA LYS A 181 -21.31 11.49 -3.98
C LYS A 181 -20.91 11.50 -2.51
N LEU A 182 -19.60 11.54 -2.23
CA LEU A 182 -19.07 11.57 -0.85
C LEU A 182 -19.59 12.79 -0.08
N ARG A 183 -19.70 13.95 -0.74
CA ARG A 183 -20.30 15.16 -0.13
C ARG A 183 -21.73 14.91 0.32
N GLY A 184 -22.57 14.32 -0.54
CA GLY A 184 -23.95 13.98 -0.20
C GLY A 184 -24.03 12.92 0.91
N TYR A 185 -23.18 11.93 0.84
CA TYR A 185 -23.09 10.87 1.84
C TYR A 185 -22.65 11.36 3.22
N ILE A 186 -21.71 12.31 3.30
CA ILE A 186 -21.35 12.95 4.57
C ILE A 186 -22.55 13.62 5.22
N ASP A 187 -23.37 14.34 4.43
CA ASP A 187 -24.57 14.96 4.94
C ASP A 187 -25.60 13.93 5.46
N GLU A 188 -25.75 12.84 4.76
CA GLU A 188 -26.62 11.73 5.15
C GLU A 188 -26.14 11.06 6.44
N VAL A 189 -24.83 10.81 6.59
CA VAL A 189 -24.22 10.27 7.83
C VAL A 189 -24.46 11.19 9.02
N ILE A 190 -24.27 12.51 8.84
CA ILE A 190 -24.54 13.52 9.87
C ILE A 190 -26.03 13.47 10.26
N GLU A 191 -26.93 13.46 9.31
CA GLU A 191 -28.37 13.39 9.54
C GLU A 191 -28.76 12.09 10.26
N TYR A 192 -28.29 10.94 9.76
CA TYR A 192 -28.55 9.63 10.36
C TYR A 192 -28.06 9.55 11.81
N THR A 193 -26.84 9.99 12.05
CA THR A 193 -26.24 9.99 13.40
C THR A 193 -27.04 10.89 14.37
N ASN A 194 -27.58 12.00 13.88
CA ASN A 194 -28.32 12.96 14.68
C ASN A 194 -29.78 12.56 14.96
N LYS A 195 -30.34 11.57 14.26
CA LYS A 195 -31.76 11.17 14.42
C LYS A 195 -32.15 10.89 15.87
N ASN A 196 -31.26 10.23 16.62
CA ASN A 196 -31.51 9.79 18.00
C ASN A 196 -30.70 10.58 19.05
N ARG A 197 -30.05 11.68 18.67
CA ARG A 197 -29.26 12.51 19.59
C ARG A 197 -30.08 13.68 20.12
N ALA A 198 -29.89 14.01 21.40
CA ALA A 198 -30.45 15.22 21.98
C ALA A 198 -29.80 16.44 21.30
N GLU A 199 -30.51 17.58 21.23
CA GLU A 199 -30.07 18.78 20.52
C GLU A 199 -28.65 19.25 20.91
N LYS A 200 -28.29 19.15 22.20
CA LYS A 200 -26.99 19.50 22.73
C LYS A 200 -25.84 18.54 22.31
N ASP A 201 -26.20 17.33 21.88
CA ASP A 201 -25.27 16.23 21.54
C ASP A 201 -25.19 16.02 20.02
N LYS A 202 -25.90 16.83 19.24
CA LYS A 202 -25.86 16.78 17.76
C LYS A 202 -24.48 17.16 17.24
N ILE A 203 -24.09 16.52 16.18
CA ILE A 203 -22.82 16.71 15.48
C ILE A 203 -23.04 17.37 14.14
N ASP A 204 -22.03 18.04 13.65
CA ASP A 204 -22.00 18.74 12.36
C ASP A 204 -20.82 18.31 11.47
N LYS A 205 -20.03 17.35 11.96
CA LYS A 205 -18.81 16.85 11.27
C LYS A 205 -18.70 15.33 11.34
N VAL A 206 -17.85 14.79 10.49
CA VAL A 206 -17.41 13.39 10.48
C VAL A 206 -15.89 13.31 10.54
N ASN A 207 -15.34 12.15 10.88
CA ASN A 207 -13.96 11.78 10.61
C ASN A 207 -13.90 10.90 9.36
N ILE A 208 -12.78 10.96 8.62
CA ILE A 208 -12.56 10.15 7.41
C ILE A 208 -11.28 9.33 7.59
N TYR A 209 -11.36 8.03 7.35
CA TYR A 209 -10.22 7.16 7.06
C TYR A 209 -10.32 6.68 5.63
N ALA A 210 -9.34 6.98 4.81
CA ALA A 210 -9.38 6.70 3.38
C ALA A 210 -8.12 5.98 2.92
N VAL A 211 -8.27 4.98 2.06
CA VAL A 211 -7.16 4.14 1.55
C VAL A 211 -7.07 4.27 0.04
N SER A 212 -5.85 4.41 -0.50
CA SER A 212 -5.59 4.26 -1.95
C SER A 212 -6.45 5.20 -2.81
N HIS A 213 -7.30 4.65 -3.69
CA HIS A 213 -8.31 5.39 -4.46
C HIS A 213 -9.28 6.18 -3.57
N GLY A 214 -9.70 5.60 -2.44
CA GLY A 214 -10.49 6.32 -1.45
C GLY A 214 -9.79 7.58 -0.94
N GLY A 215 -8.46 7.52 -0.83
CA GLY A 215 -7.61 8.69 -0.54
C GLY A 215 -7.66 9.74 -1.65
N GLN A 216 -7.71 9.35 -2.93
CA GLN A 216 -7.89 10.28 -4.06
C GLN A 216 -9.29 10.91 -4.03
N VAL A 217 -10.34 10.13 -3.81
CA VAL A 217 -11.73 10.61 -3.70
C VAL A 217 -11.88 11.57 -2.53
N SER A 218 -11.37 11.19 -1.35
CA SER A 218 -11.43 12.03 -0.14
C SER A 218 -10.57 13.28 -0.27
N GLY A 219 -9.38 13.19 -0.87
CA GLY A 219 -8.53 14.34 -1.18
C GLY A 219 -9.23 15.29 -2.14
N THR A 220 -9.87 14.79 -3.18
CA THR A 220 -10.65 15.59 -4.14
C THR A 220 -11.85 16.26 -3.46
N TYR A 221 -12.55 15.54 -2.57
CA TYR A 221 -13.60 16.14 -1.73
C TYR A 221 -13.05 17.28 -0.87
N LEU A 222 -11.95 17.06 -0.15
CA LEU A 222 -11.38 18.06 0.75
C LEU A 222 -10.93 19.32 0.01
N THR A 223 -10.42 19.20 -1.21
CA THR A 223 -10.02 20.37 -2.00
C THR A 223 -11.22 21.15 -2.52
N ARG A 224 -12.27 20.47 -2.94
CA ARG A 224 -13.46 21.08 -3.54
C ARG A 224 -14.45 21.58 -2.49
N TYR A 225 -14.66 20.81 -1.43
CA TYR A 225 -15.72 21.01 -0.43
C TYR A 225 -15.23 21.17 1.01
N GLY A 226 -13.92 21.02 1.28
CA GLY A 226 -13.38 21.19 2.63
C GLY A 226 -13.69 22.56 3.27
N HIS A 227 -13.95 23.58 2.44
CA HIS A 227 -14.38 24.89 2.90
C HIS A 227 -15.75 24.89 3.62
N GLU A 228 -16.56 23.85 3.48
CA GLU A 228 -17.83 23.67 4.18
C GLU A 228 -17.64 23.28 5.66
N GLY A 229 -16.44 22.80 6.04
CA GLY A 229 -16.08 22.49 7.42
C GLY A 229 -16.78 21.27 8.01
N LYS A 230 -17.27 20.33 7.18
CA LYS A 230 -18.00 19.13 7.61
C LYS A 230 -17.11 17.95 7.99
N VAL A 231 -15.81 18.05 7.83
CA VAL A 231 -14.84 17.05 8.26
C VAL A 231 -14.03 17.61 9.43
N ASN A 232 -13.93 16.81 10.50
CA ASN A 232 -13.10 17.13 11.64
C ASN A 232 -11.66 16.67 11.40
N LYS A 233 -11.47 15.39 11.09
CA LYS A 233 -10.17 14.82 10.79
C LYS A 233 -10.24 13.89 9.59
N ALA A 234 -9.18 13.87 8.80
CA ALA A 234 -9.03 12.94 7.69
C ALA A 234 -7.62 12.33 7.70
N VAL A 235 -7.52 11.01 7.65
CA VAL A 235 -6.28 10.28 7.40
C VAL A 235 -6.37 9.63 6.03
N LEU A 236 -5.45 9.99 5.15
CA LEU A 236 -5.32 9.46 3.79
C LEU A 236 -4.13 8.49 3.79
N THR A 237 -4.38 7.21 3.73
CA THR A 237 -3.35 6.16 3.75
C THR A 237 -3.06 5.71 2.33
N VAL A 238 -1.79 5.73 1.93
CA VAL A 238 -1.30 5.42 0.58
C VAL A 238 -2.17 6.02 -0.55
N PRO A 239 -2.52 7.31 -0.47
CA PRO A 239 -3.52 7.89 -1.36
C PRO A 239 -2.98 8.09 -2.79
N ALA A 240 -3.80 7.81 -3.79
CA ALA A 240 -3.46 8.00 -5.20
C ALA A 240 -3.71 9.43 -5.68
N LEU A 241 -3.33 10.47 -4.91
CA LEU A 241 -3.66 11.88 -5.18
C LEU A 241 -3.21 12.34 -6.58
N GLY A 242 -1.97 12.06 -6.94
CA GLY A 242 -1.40 12.38 -8.26
C GLY A 242 -1.52 11.25 -9.28
N GLY A 243 -2.39 10.26 -9.02
CA GLY A 243 -2.55 9.08 -9.84
C GLY A 243 -1.62 7.93 -9.44
N ALA A 244 -1.53 6.93 -10.30
CA ALA A 244 -0.71 5.74 -10.15
C ALA A 244 0.08 5.50 -11.44
N LYS A 245 1.40 5.49 -11.36
CA LYS A 245 2.30 5.30 -12.52
C LYS A 245 1.96 4.04 -13.31
N ILE A 246 1.50 3.00 -12.63
CA ILE A 246 1.07 1.76 -13.27
C ILE A 246 -0.04 1.97 -14.32
N ALA A 247 -0.92 2.96 -14.13
CA ALA A 247 -1.94 3.25 -15.14
C ALA A 247 -1.29 3.67 -16.47
N TYR A 248 -0.28 4.55 -16.40
CA TYR A 248 0.50 4.90 -17.59
C TYR A 248 1.22 3.69 -18.17
N ASP A 249 1.92 2.91 -17.36
CA ASP A 249 2.72 1.78 -17.80
C ASP A 249 1.85 0.75 -18.55
N LEU A 250 0.65 0.47 -18.06
CA LEU A 250 -0.30 -0.41 -18.70
C LEU A 250 -0.79 0.16 -20.05
N TYR A 251 -1.18 1.43 -20.09
CA TYR A 251 -1.63 2.07 -21.35
C TYR A 251 -0.50 2.21 -22.37
N ASN A 252 0.73 2.47 -21.92
CA ASN A 252 1.88 2.61 -22.81
C ASN A 252 2.35 1.27 -23.40
N GLY A 253 2.10 0.15 -22.71
CA GLY A 253 2.48 -1.19 -23.15
C GLY A 253 3.99 -1.46 -23.12
N GLU A 254 4.76 -0.62 -22.41
CA GLU A 254 6.21 -0.75 -22.22
C GLU A 254 6.59 -1.26 -20.83
N THR A 255 5.68 -1.97 -20.20
CA THR A 255 5.84 -2.46 -18.84
C THR A 255 6.73 -3.69 -18.80
N HIS A 256 7.68 -3.70 -17.89
CA HIS A 256 8.46 -4.87 -17.54
C HIS A 256 8.00 -5.38 -16.18
N PHE A 257 7.49 -6.60 -16.11
CA PHE A 257 7.21 -7.23 -14.82
C PHE A 257 8.49 -7.85 -14.27
N ASN A 258 8.95 -7.35 -13.13
CA ASN A 258 9.91 -8.06 -12.32
C ASN A 258 9.15 -9.12 -11.51
N ALA A 259 9.48 -10.39 -11.72
CA ALA A 259 8.80 -11.50 -11.03
C ALA A 259 8.88 -11.36 -9.50
N VAL A 260 9.99 -10.86 -8.96
CA VAL A 260 10.19 -10.66 -7.52
C VAL A 260 9.30 -9.55 -6.97
N ASP A 261 9.19 -8.42 -7.69
CA ASP A 261 8.33 -7.32 -7.29
C ASP A 261 6.85 -7.73 -7.40
N LEU A 262 6.51 -8.54 -8.40
CA LEU A 262 5.16 -9.11 -8.52
C LEU A 262 4.85 -10.10 -7.39
N ILE A 263 5.79 -10.98 -7.01
CA ILE A 263 5.64 -11.88 -5.86
C ILE A 263 5.44 -11.06 -4.58
N ALA A 264 6.31 -10.08 -4.33
CA ALA A 264 6.22 -9.23 -3.16
C ALA A 264 4.88 -8.45 -3.13
N PHE A 265 4.40 -7.99 -4.29
CA PHE A 265 3.11 -7.34 -4.41
C PHE A 265 1.94 -8.29 -4.11
N LEU A 266 1.98 -9.51 -4.63
CA LEU A 266 0.94 -10.51 -4.36
C LEU A 266 0.92 -10.95 -2.90
N GLU A 267 2.10 -11.15 -2.28
CA GLU A 267 2.22 -11.55 -0.87
C GLU A 267 1.78 -10.44 0.10
N HIS A 268 2.20 -9.21 -0.17
CA HIS A 268 2.04 -8.11 0.77
C HIS A 268 1.03 -7.06 0.27
N GLY A 269 0.79 -7.03 -1.04
CA GLY A 269 -0.07 -6.05 -1.69
C GLY A 269 -1.51 -6.50 -1.87
N MET A 270 -1.76 -7.79 -2.02
CA MET A 270 -3.10 -8.35 -2.32
C MET A 270 -3.55 -9.40 -1.31
N MET A 271 -2.75 -9.71 -0.28
CA MET A 271 -3.06 -10.68 0.77
C MET A 271 -3.49 -12.06 0.24
N PHE A 272 -2.81 -12.57 -0.78
CA PHE A 272 -3.00 -13.95 -1.19
C PHE A 272 -2.28 -14.89 -0.21
N GLU A 273 -2.93 -15.99 0.16
CA GLU A 273 -2.35 -17.03 1.00
C GLU A 273 -1.10 -17.66 0.35
N GLU A 274 -0.22 -18.24 1.17
CA GLU A 274 1.07 -18.87 0.77
C GLU A 274 0.99 -19.83 -0.44
N ASP A 275 -0.18 -20.34 -0.76
CA ASP A 275 -0.43 -21.27 -1.88
C ASP A 275 -0.19 -20.66 -3.28
N TYR A 276 -0.15 -19.35 -3.40
CA TYR A 276 0.07 -18.66 -4.69
C TYR A 276 1.54 -18.45 -5.04
N HIS A 277 2.48 -18.70 -4.13
CA HIS A 277 3.92 -18.68 -4.40
C HIS A 277 4.30 -19.50 -5.64
N TYR A 278 3.78 -20.71 -5.74
CA TYR A 278 4.04 -21.59 -6.88
C TYR A 278 3.51 -21.05 -8.21
N LEU A 279 2.44 -20.27 -8.17
CA LEU A 279 1.85 -19.71 -9.38
C LEU A 279 2.74 -18.60 -9.95
N VAL A 280 3.31 -17.79 -9.10
CA VAL A 280 4.15 -16.66 -9.50
C VAL A 280 5.57 -17.09 -9.81
N GLU A 281 6.14 -18.07 -9.10
CA GLU A 281 7.43 -18.70 -9.42
C GLU A 281 7.45 -19.38 -10.79
N THR A 282 6.27 -19.77 -11.31
CA THR A 282 6.13 -20.39 -12.64
C THR A 282 5.77 -19.41 -13.76
N ILE A 283 5.42 -18.17 -13.45
CA ILE A 283 5.22 -17.13 -14.47
C ILE A 283 6.60 -16.63 -14.91
N ASP A 284 7.07 -17.17 -16.04
CA ASP A 284 8.24 -16.60 -16.72
C ASP A 284 8.00 -15.12 -17.02
N ILE A 285 9.02 -14.29 -16.78
CA ILE A 285 9.01 -12.83 -17.01
C ILE A 285 8.47 -12.50 -18.42
N GLY A 286 8.76 -13.35 -19.43
CA GLY A 286 8.25 -13.19 -20.77
C GLY A 286 6.72 -13.28 -20.90
N ILE A 287 6.03 -14.00 -20.02
CA ILE A 287 4.55 -14.08 -20.02
C ILE A 287 3.97 -12.78 -19.46
N GLY A 288 4.56 -12.22 -18.41
CA GLY A 288 4.14 -10.93 -17.84
C GLY A 288 4.19 -9.81 -18.88
N ASP A 289 5.30 -9.67 -19.58
CA ASP A 289 5.46 -8.70 -20.67
C ASP A 289 4.44 -8.91 -21.81
N SER A 290 4.19 -10.16 -22.16
CA SER A 290 3.22 -10.51 -23.19
C SER A 290 1.77 -10.21 -22.76
N LEU A 291 1.44 -10.43 -21.48
CA LEU A 291 0.13 -10.07 -20.94
C LEU A 291 -0.12 -8.58 -21.10
N VAL A 292 0.83 -7.72 -20.71
CA VAL A 292 0.67 -6.27 -20.88
C VAL A 292 0.55 -5.90 -22.35
N LYS A 293 1.43 -6.38 -23.21
CA LYS A 293 1.45 -6.01 -24.64
C LYS A 293 0.25 -6.53 -25.43
N ASN A 294 -0.30 -7.67 -25.08
CA ASN A 294 -1.31 -8.35 -25.90
C ASN A 294 -2.67 -8.51 -25.21
N PHE A 295 -2.73 -8.64 -23.90
CA PHE A 295 -3.99 -8.70 -23.15
C PHE A 295 -4.60 -7.31 -22.99
N PHE A 296 -3.82 -6.36 -22.46
CA PHE A 296 -4.33 -5.04 -22.08
C PHE A 296 -4.95 -4.27 -23.26
N PRO A 297 -4.35 -4.21 -24.47
CA PRO A 297 -4.99 -3.56 -25.61
C PRO A 297 -6.36 -4.14 -25.97
N VAL A 298 -6.57 -5.45 -25.74
CA VAL A 298 -7.87 -6.09 -25.96
C VAL A 298 -8.84 -5.75 -24.84
N ALA A 299 -8.39 -5.81 -23.58
CA ALA A 299 -9.20 -5.45 -22.42
C ALA A 299 -9.65 -3.98 -22.43
N LEU A 300 -8.90 -3.09 -23.12
CA LEU A 300 -9.28 -1.69 -23.30
C LEU A 300 -10.68 -1.50 -23.90
N GLU A 301 -11.19 -2.44 -24.69
CA GLU A 301 -12.58 -2.37 -25.18
C GLU A 301 -13.59 -2.23 -24.04
N THR A 302 -13.33 -2.89 -22.91
CA THR A 302 -14.20 -2.82 -21.72
C THR A 302 -13.89 -1.62 -20.83
N ILE A 303 -12.57 -1.34 -20.58
CA ILE A 303 -12.16 -0.41 -19.52
C ILE A 303 -11.82 0.99 -20.03
N LYS A 304 -11.82 1.23 -21.34
CA LYS A 304 -11.39 2.49 -21.98
C LYS A 304 -11.99 3.75 -21.37
N TYR A 305 -13.28 3.70 -21.02
CA TYR A 305 -14.03 4.85 -20.55
C TYR A 305 -14.33 4.82 -19.04
N TRP A 306 -13.53 4.07 -18.27
CA TRP A 306 -13.59 4.18 -16.81
C TRP A 306 -12.94 5.46 -16.36
N GLY A 307 -13.70 6.40 -15.81
CA GLY A 307 -13.19 7.66 -15.32
C GLY A 307 -12.07 7.51 -14.30
N SER A 308 -12.20 6.53 -13.39
CA SER A 308 -11.21 6.23 -12.37
C SER A 308 -9.84 5.84 -12.93
N LEU A 309 -9.78 5.04 -14.02
CA LEU A 309 -8.49 4.66 -14.63
C LEU A 309 -7.80 5.87 -15.26
N TRP A 310 -8.56 6.80 -15.81
CA TRP A 310 -7.99 8.05 -16.32
C TRP A 310 -7.53 8.96 -15.19
N ASP A 311 -8.28 9.03 -14.10
CA ASP A 311 -7.88 9.80 -12.91
C ASP A 311 -6.63 9.22 -12.21
N PHE A 312 -6.32 7.94 -12.46
CA PHE A 312 -5.05 7.35 -12.08
C PHE A 312 -3.89 7.71 -13.02
N MET A 313 -4.16 8.25 -14.20
CA MET A 313 -3.08 8.68 -15.11
C MET A 313 -2.34 9.88 -14.49
N PRO A 314 -1.02 9.79 -14.21
CA PRO A 314 -0.29 10.94 -13.72
C PRO A 314 -0.31 12.08 -14.74
N ILE A 315 -0.40 13.32 -14.25
CA ILE A 315 -0.63 14.51 -15.10
C ILE A 315 0.44 14.68 -16.20
N GLU A 316 1.68 14.27 -15.95
CA GLU A 316 2.77 14.35 -16.89
C GLU A 316 2.59 13.45 -18.13
N TYR A 317 1.80 12.39 -18.04
CA TYR A 317 1.52 11.44 -19.13
C TYR A 317 0.13 11.60 -19.74
N TYR A 318 -0.73 12.38 -19.09
CA TYR A 318 -2.14 12.49 -19.44
C TYR A 318 -2.36 12.95 -20.89
N GLU A 319 -1.68 14.00 -21.34
CA GLU A 319 -1.84 14.53 -22.69
C GLU A 319 -1.44 13.53 -23.78
N GLU A 320 -0.36 12.79 -23.56
CA GLU A 320 0.10 11.76 -24.49
C GLU A 320 -0.95 10.65 -24.60
N MET A 321 -1.42 10.12 -23.48
CA MET A 321 -2.38 9.02 -23.47
C MET A 321 -3.74 9.48 -23.99
N LYS A 322 -4.19 10.68 -23.66
CA LYS A 322 -5.40 11.29 -24.20
C LYS A 322 -5.35 11.36 -25.72
N ALA A 323 -4.26 11.88 -26.29
CA ALA A 323 -4.08 11.98 -27.74
C ALA A 323 -4.01 10.60 -28.43
N ARG A 324 -3.53 9.58 -27.75
CA ARG A 324 -3.37 8.22 -28.28
C ARG A 324 -4.66 7.42 -28.28
N TYR A 325 -5.51 7.59 -27.26
CA TYR A 325 -6.66 6.71 -27.00
C TYR A 325 -8.03 7.36 -27.15
N LEU A 326 -8.14 8.68 -27.09
CA LEU A 326 -9.41 9.39 -27.15
C LEU A 326 -9.55 10.22 -28.43
N ASP A 327 -10.73 10.15 -29.03
CA ASP A 327 -11.10 11.01 -30.15
C ASP A 327 -11.62 12.36 -29.63
N PRO A 328 -11.00 13.50 -30.00
CA PRO A 328 -11.37 14.80 -29.47
C PRO A 328 -12.79 15.26 -29.77
N VAL A 329 -13.47 14.60 -30.73
CA VAL A 329 -14.85 14.92 -31.12
C VAL A 329 -15.83 13.88 -30.56
N ALA A 330 -15.53 12.60 -30.78
CA ALA A 330 -16.41 11.51 -30.32
C ALA A 330 -16.43 11.35 -28.82
N ASP A 331 -15.31 11.61 -28.14
CA ASP A 331 -15.13 11.42 -26.70
C ASP A 331 -15.09 12.76 -25.93
N ALA A 332 -15.60 13.86 -26.53
CA ALA A 332 -15.48 15.21 -25.99
C ALA A 332 -16.03 15.36 -24.56
N ASP A 333 -17.15 14.72 -24.26
CA ASP A 333 -17.78 14.80 -22.93
C ASP A 333 -16.96 14.04 -21.88
N PHE A 334 -16.37 12.90 -22.25
CA PHE A 334 -15.46 12.15 -21.38
C PHE A 334 -14.15 12.89 -21.13
N ILE A 335 -13.57 13.46 -22.19
CA ILE A 335 -12.36 14.29 -22.10
C ILE A 335 -12.62 15.47 -21.16
N ALA A 336 -13.76 16.14 -21.25
CA ALA A 336 -14.08 17.26 -20.37
C ALA A 336 -14.14 16.86 -18.88
N LYS A 337 -14.55 15.63 -18.57
CA LYS A 337 -14.55 15.09 -17.19
C LYS A 337 -13.14 14.80 -16.71
N THR A 338 -12.34 14.11 -17.50
CA THR A 338 -10.96 13.74 -17.15
C THR A 338 -10.03 14.96 -17.11
N ASP A 339 -10.17 15.91 -18.06
CA ASP A 339 -9.48 17.21 -18.05
C ASP A 339 -9.70 17.97 -16.74
N LYS A 340 -10.93 17.92 -16.21
CA LYS A 340 -11.26 18.60 -14.94
C LYS A 340 -10.44 18.05 -13.77
N MET A 341 -10.27 16.72 -13.66
CA MET A 341 -9.43 16.13 -12.63
C MET A 341 -7.97 16.55 -12.80
N HIS A 342 -7.43 16.44 -13.99
CA HIS A 342 -6.02 16.72 -14.25
C HIS A 342 -5.67 18.20 -14.12
N TYR A 343 -6.48 19.12 -14.69
CA TYR A 343 -6.13 20.54 -14.73
C TYR A 343 -6.67 21.33 -13.54
N GLU A 344 -7.75 20.91 -12.90
CA GLU A 344 -8.28 21.65 -11.75
C GLU A 344 -7.76 21.11 -10.41
N VAL A 345 -7.54 19.78 -10.29
CA VAL A 345 -7.20 19.12 -9.01
C VAL A 345 -5.74 18.67 -8.94
N MET A 346 -5.24 17.96 -9.96
CA MET A 346 -3.88 17.42 -9.91
C MET A 346 -2.82 18.48 -10.31
N SER A 347 -3.16 19.41 -11.18
CA SER A 347 -2.24 20.46 -11.62
C SER A 347 -1.95 21.49 -10.50
N PRO A 348 -0.67 21.87 -10.26
CA PRO A 348 -0.32 22.94 -9.34
C PRO A 348 -0.99 24.29 -9.63
N ASP A 349 -1.33 24.54 -10.89
CA ASP A 349 -2.03 25.75 -11.34
C ASP A 349 -3.55 25.65 -11.17
N GLY A 350 -4.07 24.46 -10.92
CA GLY A 350 -5.48 24.18 -10.76
C GLY A 350 -6.13 24.97 -9.61
N LYS A 351 -7.40 25.29 -9.78
CA LYS A 351 -8.17 26.03 -8.76
C LYS A 351 -8.40 25.23 -7.47
N ASP A 352 -8.52 23.92 -7.62
CA ASP A 352 -8.77 22.94 -6.56
C ASP A 352 -7.55 22.05 -6.30
N TYR A 353 -6.34 22.54 -6.63
CA TYR A 353 -5.09 21.81 -6.42
C TYR A 353 -4.93 21.37 -4.96
N TYR A 354 -4.51 20.12 -4.75
CA TYR A 354 -4.41 19.50 -3.43
C TYR A 354 -3.71 20.38 -2.39
N GLY A 355 -2.50 20.88 -2.67
CA GLY A 355 -1.76 21.72 -1.72
C GLY A 355 -2.48 23.03 -1.34
N LYS A 356 -3.28 23.59 -2.24
CA LYS A 356 -4.10 24.79 -1.97
C LYS A 356 -5.41 24.44 -1.26
N GLY A 357 -6.05 23.36 -1.69
CA GLY A 357 -7.33 22.91 -1.17
C GLY A 357 -7.24 22.38 0.25
N PHE A 358 -6.24 21.57 0.55
CA PHE A 358 -5.99 21.07 1.90
C PHE A 358 -5.77 22.21 2.90
N LYS A 359 -5.00 23.23 2.52
CA LYS A 359 -4.80 24.40 3.36
C LYS A 359 -6.11 25.12 3.65
N LYS A 360 -6.98 25.29 2.64
CA LYS A 360 -8.31 25.90 2.84
C LYS A 360 -9.19 25.07 3.78
N ALA A 361 -9.14 23.74 3.69
CA ALA A 361 -9.87 22.85 4.60
C ALA A 361 -9.31 22.95 6.03
N GLN A 362 -7.98 23.02 6.20
CA GLN A 362 -7.35 23.23 7.49
C GLN A 362 -7.75 24.59 8.11
N GLU A 363 -7.85 25.64 7.31
CA GLU A 363 -8.34 26.96 7.75
C GLU A 363 -9.81 26.91 8.26
N LYS A 364 -10.56 25.87 7.90
CA LYS A 364 -11.91 25.58 8.39
C LYS A 364 -11.94 24.60 9.56
N GLY A 365 -10.76 24.24 10.07
CA GLY A 365 -10.61 23.37 11.24
C GLY A 365 -10.72 21.88 10.92
N THR A 366 -10.28 21.46 9.73
CA THR A 366 -10.10 20.06 9.37
C THR A 366 -8.64 19.69 9.55
N ASP A 367 -8.31 18.70 10.39
CA ASP A 367 -6.98 18.12 10.43
C ASP A 367 -6.85 17.09 9.31
N ILE A 368 -5.84 17.24 8.45
CA ILE A 368 -5.60 16.35 7.33
C ILE A 368 -4.21 15.73 7.46
N TYR A 369 -4.14 14.41 7.37
CA TYR A 369 -2.93 13.63 7.51
C TYR A 369 -2.73 12.69 6.32
N ILE A 370 -1.47 12.49 5.92
CA ILE A 370 -1.09 11.57 4.84
C ILE A 370 -0.11 10.55 5.40
N LEU A 371 -0.40 9.26 5.16
CA LEU A 371 0.50 8.14 5.45
C LEU A 371 0.92 7.54 4.10
N ALA A 372 2.22 7.57 3.79
CA ALA A 372 2.73 7.13 2.48
C ALA A 372 3.82 6.07 2.63
N GLY A 373 3.72 5.00 1.86
CA GLY A 373 4.79 4.02 1.73
C GLY A 373 5.89 4.52 0.79
N TYR A 374 7.15 4.15 1.03
CA TYR A 374 8.27 4.53 0.18
C TYR A 374 9.37 3.47 0.14
N ASP A 375 10.31 3.64 -0.80
CA ASP A 375 11.46 2.76 -1.08
C ASP A 375 11.11 1.36 -1.59
N CYS A 376 9.92 1.19 -2.17
CA CYS A 376 9.62 0.08 -3.06
C CYS A 376 9.58 0.60 -4.50
N ASP A 377 9.90 -0.23 -5.49
CA ASP A 377 9.62 0.11 -6.89
C ASP A 377 8.13 -0.06 -7.17
N VAL A 378 7.62 0.60 -8.19
CA VAL A 378 6.33 0.18 -8.76
C VAL A 378 6.53 -1.23 -9.33
N PHE A 379 5.62 -2.15 -9.07
CA PHE A 379 5.80 -3.57 -9.44
C PHE A 379 5.97 -3.81 -10.96
N THR A 380 5.73 -2.79 -11.76
CA THR A 380 6.02 -2.76 -13.20
C THR A 380 7.47 -2.37 -13.52
N GLY A 381 8.33 -2.19 -12.52
CA GLY A 381 9.74 -1.88 -12.70
C GLY A 381 10.00 -0.47 -13.25
N SER A 382 9.21 0.51 -12.85
CA SER A 382 9.32 1.89 -13.35
C SER A 382 10.57 2.64 -12.91
N GLY A 383 11.28 2.15 -11.88
CA GLY A 383 12.43 2.83 -11.29
C GLY A 383 12.05 4.06 -10.45
N GLU A 384 10.80 4.21 -10.08
CA GLU A 384 10.32 5.30 -9.21
C GLU A 384 10.04 4.79 -7.79
N SER A 385 10.47 5.54 -6.78
CA SER A 385 10.18 5.19 -5.38
C SER A 385 8.68 5.30 -5.08
N ALA A 386 8.12 4.21 -4.58
CA ALA A 386 6.69 3.97 -4.44
C ALA A 386 6.38 3.08 -3.22
N ASP A 387 5.11 2.72 -3.07
CA ASP A 387 4.61 1.65 -2.20
C ASP A 387 4.29 0.35 -3.01
N MET A 388 4.93 0.15 -4.14
CA MET A 388 4.71 -0.83 -5.20
C MET A 388 3.59 -0.49 -6.20
N LEU A 389 2.66 0.39 -5.88
CA LEU A 389 1.59 0.85 -6.78
C LEU A 389 1.65 2.36 -7.01
N ILE A 390 1.69 3.13 -5.94
CA ILE A 390 1.57 4.57 -5.95
C ILE A 390 2.94 5.17 -5.63
N THR A 391 3.45 6.02 -6.53
CA THR A 391 4.70 6.72 -6.28
C THR A 391 4.54 7.72 -5.14
N ILE A 392 5.60 7.98 -4.39
CA ILE A 392 5.59 8.95 -3.28
C ILE A 392 5.20 10.33 -3.79
N LYS A 393 5.68 10.70 -4.99
CA LYS A 393 5.30 11.96 -5.64
C LYS A 393 3.80 12.05 -5.82
N SER A 394 3.15 10.98 -6.28
CA SER A 394 1.69 10.92 -6.42
C SER A 394 0.96 10.98 -5.10
N SER A 395 1.39 10.21 -4.10
CA SER A 395 0.74 10.17 -2.79
C SER A 395 0.85 11.49 -2.02
N THR A 396 1.98 12.19 -2.12
CA THR A 396 2.32 13.26 -1.17
C THR A 396 2.69 14.59 -1.80
N GLY A 397 3.02 14.62 -3.10
CA GLY A 397 3.64 15.77 -3.76
C GLY A 397 5.12 15.97 -3.43
N ALA A 398 5.72 15.12 -2.59
CA ALA A 398 7.11 15.25 -2.18
C ALA A 398 8.09 15.08 -3.33
N THR A 399 9.23 15.76 -3.25
CA THR A 399 10.39 15.49 -4.11
C THR A 399 11.05 14.19 -3.66
N VAL A 400 11.32 13.31 -4.63
CA VAL A 400 11.94 12.00 -4.36
C VAL A 400 13.10 11.74 -5.31
N ALA A 401 14.07 10.97 -4.85
CA ALA A 401 15.08 10.37 -5.71
C ALA A 401 14.45 9.17 -6.46
N PRO A 402 14.97 8.81 -7.65
CA PRO A 402 14.58 7.56 -8.31
C PRO A 402 14.82 6.36 -7.40
N TYR A 403 14.08 5.28 -7.59
CA TYR A 403 14.26 4.05 -6.84
C TYR A 403 15.72 3.55 -6.91
N LYS A 404 16.25 3.06 -5.81
CA LYS A 404 17.68 2.68 -5.64
C LYS A 404 18.68 3.82 -5.86
N GLN A 405 18.23 5.06 -5.89
CA GLN A 405 19.10 6.24 -5.93
C GLN A 405 18.81 7.15 -4.74
N ARG A 406 19.74 8.03 -4.45
CA ARG A 406 19.58 9.05 -3.41
C ARG A 406 19.96 10.42 -3.93
N PHE A 407 19.58 11.45 -3.21
CA PHE A 407 20.02 12.80 -3.50
C PHE A 407 21.55 12.91 -3.39
N ASN A 408 22.13 13.78 -4.20
CA ASN A 408 23.59 13.99 -4.19
C ASN A 408 24.08 14.50 -2.82
N ASP A 409 25.34 14.23 -2.52
CA ASP A 409 26.00 14.77 -1.34
C ASP A 409 25.86 16.29 -1.28
N GLY A 410 25.48 16.81 -0.11
CA GLY A 410 25.21 18.23 0.07
C GLY A 410 23.83 18.69 -0.44
N TYR A 411 22.92 17.78 -0.71
CA TYR A 411 21.52 18.16 -1.00
C TYR A 411 20.95 19.01 0.11
N VAL A 412 20.29 20.10 -0.29
CA VAL A 412 19.59 21.00 0.63
C VAL A 412 18.08 20.84 0.34
N GLN A 413 17.30 20.64 1.39
CA GLN A 413 15.84 20.56 1.23
C GLN A 413 15.33 21.82 0.51
N LYS A 414 14.32 21.61 -0.36
CA LYS A 414 13.87 22.64 -1.30
C LYS A 414 13.03 23.75 -0.64
N VAL A 415 12.34 23.42 0.44
CA VAL A 415 11.46 24.37 1.15
C VAL A 415 11.95 24.50 2.59
N ASP A 416 12.19 25.76 3.02
CA ASP A 416 12.46 26.02 4.43
C ASP A 416 11.16 25.97 5.22
N THR A 417 10.98 24.89 5.96
CA THR A 417 9.83 24.67 6.87
C THR A 417 10.19 24.97 8.32
N GLY A 418 11.44 25.37 8.61
CA GLY A 418 11.96 25.46 9.98
C GLY A 418 12.35 24.13 10.62
N LEU A 419 12.13 23.01 9.90
CA LEU A 419 12.55 21.65 10.26
C LEU A 419 13.42 21.07 9.14
N TYR A 420 14.32 20.17 9.49
CA TYR A 420 14.98 19.35 8.49
C TYR A 420 14.07 18.16 8.18
N GLN A 421 13.59 18.06 6.95
CA GLN A 421 12.61 17.09 6.51
C GLN A 421 13.06 16.28 5.29
N VAL A 422 14.37 16.05 5.17
CA VAL A 422 14.90 15.08 4.21
C VAL A 422 15.03 13.73 4.92
N SER A 423 14.57 12.65 4.28
CA SER A 423 14.64 11.31 4.86
C SER A 423 16.10 10.97 5.23
N PRO A 424 16.32 10.15 6.28
CA PRO A 424 17.66 9.65 6.62
C PRO A 424 18.38 8.99 5.44
N SER A 425 17.58 8.42 4.53
CA SER A 425 18.01 7.82 3.26
C SER A 425 18.49 8.80 2.23
N MET A 426 18.21 10.05 2.38
CA MET A 426 18.42 11.02 1.31
C MET A 426 17.62 10.70 0.04
N THR A 427 16.44 10.06 0.18
CA THR A 427 15.57 9.70 -0.96
C THR A 427 14.29 10.51 -1.04
N VAL A 428 13.82 11.07 0.09
CA VAL A 428 12.58 11.84 0.16
C VAL A 428 12.86 13.21 0.78
N ASP A 429 12.39 14.26 0.14
CA ASP A 429 12.34 15.64 0.69
C ASP A 429 10.87 15.96 1.04
N ALA A 430 10.49 15.67 2.28
CA ALA A 430 9.14 15.88 2.78
C ALA A 430 8.75 17.36 2.87
N SER A 431 9.72 18.29 2.86
CA SER A 431 9.45 19.73 2.88
C SER A 431 8.61 20.21 1.70
N THR A 432 8.62 19.45 0.60
CA THR A 432 7.88 19.74 -0.63
C THR A 432 6.52 19.07 -0.72
N SER A 433 6.15 18.22 0.26
CA SER A 433 4.85 17.54 0.26
C SER A 433 3.68 18.52 0.39
N TYR A 434 2.47 18.10 0.02
CA TYR A 434 1.25 18.89 0.16
C TYR A 434 1.04 19.38 1.60
N LEU A 435 1.44 18.57 2.58
CA LEU A 435 1.30 18.78 4.02
C LEU A 435 2.60 18.40 4.74
N PRO A 436 3.67 19.21 4.69
CA PRO A 436 4.99 18.84 5.23
C PRO A 436 4.99 18.43 6.70
N TYR A 437 4.14 19.04 7.51
CA TYR A 437 4.01 18.74 8.94
C TYR A 437 3.03 17.61 9.27
N HIS A 438 2.21 17.18 8.30
CA HIS A 438 1.15 16.20 8.51
C HIS A 438 1.27 15.00 7.56
N THR A 439 2.49 14.73 7.07
CA THR A 439 2.79 13.58 6.23
C THR A 439 3.82 12.70 6.92
N TRP A 440 3.47 11.43 7.12
CA TRP A 440 4.36 10.37 7.60
C TRP A 440 4.74 9.46 6.45
N PHE A 441 6.03 9.09 6.41
CA PHE A 441 6.62 8.23 5.39
C PHE A 441 7.06 6.93 6.03
N ILE A 442 6.52 5.81 5.53
CA ILE A 442 6.79 4.48 6.06
C ILE A 442 7.61 3.72 5.02
N GLN A 443 8.84 3.41 5.37
CA GLN A 443 9.81 2.77 4.49
C GLN A 443 9.48 1.30 4.30
N ASN A 444 9.65 0.77 3.09
CA ASN A 444 9.32 -0.61 2.72
C ASN A 444 7.87 -0.99 3.08
N TYR A 445 6.97 -0.02 3.01
CA TYR A 445 5.55 -0.23 3.23
C TYR A 445 4.86 -0.47 1.91
N TYR A 446 4.47 -1.70 1.69
CA TYR A 446 3.74 -2.12 0.49
C TYR A 446 2.29 -1.68 0.54
N HIS A 447 1.72 -1.42 -0.61
CA HIS A 447 0.36 -0.86 -0.75
C HIS A 447 -0.71 -1.64 0.03
N GLY A 448 -0.68 -2.97 0.01
CA GLY A 448 -1.62 -3.83 0.71
C GLY A 448 -1.39 -3.97 2.21
N MET A 449 -0.26 -3.52 2.75
CA MET A 449 0.01 -3.58 4.21
C MET A 449 -0.94 -2.71 5.03
N THR A 450 -1.73 -1.85 4.38
CA THR A 450 -2.80 -1.08 5.05
C THR A 450 -3.75 -1.95 5.87
N LEU A 451 -3.90 -3.22 5.51
CA LEU A 451 -4.76 -4.19 6.20
C LEU A 451 -4.08 -4.84 7.41
N SER A 452 -2.77 -5.05 7.37
CA SER A 452 -2.03 -5.88 8.30
C SER A 452 -1.05 -5.14 9.20
N ASP A 453 -0.55 -3.97 8.79
CA ASP A 453 0.48 -3.27 9.54
C ASP A 453 -0.06 -2.59 10.81
N ASN A 454 0.41 -3.07 11.95
CA ASN A 454 -0.02 -2.57 13.25
C ASN A 454 0.47 -1.15 13.56
N TYR A 455 1.66 -0.76 13.06
CA TYR A 455 2.20 0.58 13.29
C TYR A 455 1.34 1.64 12.58
N THR A 456 1.08 1.44 11.29
CA THR A 456 0.26 2.38 10.49
C THR A 456 -1.16 2.47 11.03
N MET A 457 -1.76 1.33 11.41
CA MET A 457 -3.08 1.32 12.03
C MET A 457 -3.09 2.06 13.38
N SER A 458 -2.08 1.84 14.24
CA SER A 458 -1.94 2.53 15.52
C SER A 458 -1.75 4.04 15.32
N LEU A 459 -0.92 4.45 14.35
CA LEU A 459 -0.75 5.85 13.98
C LEU A 459 -2.06 6.47 13.49
N ALA A 460 -2.78 5.81 12.57
CA ALA A 460 -4.06 6.30 12.07
C ALA A 460 -5.10 6.46 13.19
N LYS A 461 -5.19 5.49 14.10
CA LYS A 461 -6.04 5.56 15.28
C LYS A 461 -5.66 6.74 16.17
N LYS A 462 -4.37 6.93 16.46
CA LYS A 462 -3.88 8.04 17.28
C LYS A 462 -4.22 9.40 16.65
N LEU A 463 -4.10 9.52 15.34
CA LEU A 463 -4.45 10.75 14.62
C LEU A 463 -5.96 11.02 14.61
N LEU A 464 -6.80 10.00 14.40
CA LEU A 464 -8.24 10.15 14.23
C LEU A 464 -9.03 10.17 15.55
N LEU A 465 -8.60 9.36 16.53
CA LEU A 465 -9.40 9.04 17.71
C LEU A 465 -9.05 9.87 18.95
N THR A 466 -8.28 10.94 18.82
CA THR A 466 -7.99 11.87 19.92
C THR A 466 -8.56 13.24 19.61
N ASN A 467 -8.78 14.05 20.66
CA ASN A 467 -9.22 15.45 20.50
C ASN A 467 -8.08 16.39 20.10
N ASN A 468 -6.84 15.92 20.14
CA ASN A 468 -5.66 16.72 19.84
C ASN A 468 -5.39 16.76 18.33
N SER A 469 -4.95 17.91 17.82
CA SER A 469 -4.32 18.00 16.51
C SER A 469 -2.83 17.73 16.67
N TYR A 470 -2.30 16.80 15.91
CA TYR A 470 -0.90 16.43 15.93
C TYR A 470 -0.20 16.82 14.65
N ASP A 471 1.10 16.97 14.75
CA ASP A 471 2.01 17.07 13.61
C ASP A 471 3.24 16.18 13.87
N VAL A 472 4.15 16.09 12.89
CA VAL A 472 5.36 15.27 12.96
C VAL A 472 6.32 15.69 14.09
N THR A 473 6.10 16.84 14.74
CA THR A 473 6.93 17.34 15.86
C THR A 473 6.29 17.13 17.22
N THR A 474 4.99 16.89 17.27
CA THR A 474 4.20 16.82 18.51
C THR A 474 3.68 15.42 18.83
N LEU A 475 3.66 14.51 17.85
CA LEU A 475 3.18 13.15 18.08
C LEU A 475 4.33 12.25 18.54
N GLU A 476 4.43 12.04 19.84
CA GLU A 476 5.45 11.18 20.45
C GLU A 476 5.30 9.72 19.98
N GLY A 477 6.43 9.05 19.73
CA GLY A 477 6.48 7.65 19.33
C GLY A 477 6.20 7.39 17.83
N TYR A 478 5.94 8.45 17.04
CA TYR A 478 5.66 8.33 15.61
C TYR A 478 6.51 9.34 14.82
N SER A 479 7.70 8.93 14.44
CA SER A 479 8.60 9.76 13.64
C SER A 479 8.07 9.97 12.22
N GLN A 480 8.44 11.11 11.60
CA GLN A 480 8.04 11.44 10.23
C GLN A 480 8.48 10.38 9.22
N PHE A 481 9.64 9.75 9.45
CA PHE A 481 10.17 8.66 8.63
C PHE A 481 10.29 7.41 9.51
N HIS A 482 9.65 6.37 9.14
CA HIS A 482 9.61 5.10 9.87
C HIS A 482 9.87 3.93 8.93
N ALA A 483 10.65 2.94 9.34
CA ALA A 483 10.81 1.69 8.59
C ALA A 483 9.87 0.62 9.14
N THR A 484 9.09 -0.02 8.27
CA THR A 484 8.23 -1.13 8.69
C THR A 484 9.03 -2.32 9.17
N THR A 485 8.50 -3.04 10.15
CA THR A 485 9.06 -4.29 10.67
C THR A 485 8.38 -5.53 10.11
N ASN A 486 7.40 -5.37 9.24
CA ASN A 486 6.56 -6.45 8.71
C ASN A 486 7.15 -7.14 7.48
N VAL A 487 8.45 -7.13 7.28
CA VAL A 487 9.10 -7.92 6.23
C VAL A 487 9.25 -9.38 6.68
N SER A 488 9.01 -10.32 5.78
CA SER A 488 9.07 -11.74 6.06
C SER A 488 10.45 -12.21 6.53
N HIS A 489 11.50 -11.51 6.11
CA HIS A 489 12.88 -11.70 6.55
C HIS A 489 13.72 -10.46 6.22
N GLY A 490 14.87 -10.33 6.84
CA GLY A 490 15.78 -9.21 6.63
C GLY A 490 16.31 -8.62 7.93
N VAL A 491 17.08 -7.57 7.78
CA VAL A 491 17.67 -6.85 8.91
C VAL A 491 17.37 -5.37 8.82
N HIS A 492 17.24 -4.75 9.98
CA HIS A 492 17.34 -3.31 10.14
C HIS A 492 18.56 -3.00 10.96
N ALA A 493 19.16 -1.84 10.75
CA ALA A 493 20.28 -1.40 11.56
C ALA A 493 20.22 0.10 11.81
N MET A 494 20.71 0.51 12.99
CA MET A 494 20.79 1.90 13.40
C MET A 494 22.03 2.07 14.29
N PHE A 495 22.66 3.24 14.24
CA PHE A 495 23.75 3.53 15.18
C PHE A 495 23.18 3.87 16.55
N ASN A 496 23.85 3.43 17.60
CA ASN A 496 23.58 3.94 18.94
C ASN A 496 24.14 5.37 19.09
N GLY A 497 23.86 6.03 20.21
CA GLY A 497 24.32 7.41 20.43
C GLY A 497 23.39 8.51 19.90
N SER A 498 22.36 8.16 19.12
CA SER A 498 21.23 9.03 18.80
C SER A 498 19.93 8.22 18.81
N ALA A 499 18.83 8.87 19.19
CA ALA A 499 17.51 8.24 19.16
C ALA A 499 17.09 7.94 17.71
N GLU A 500 17.55 8.72 16.77
CA GLU A 500 17.26 8.65 15.35
C GLU A 500 18.12 7.63 14.60
N GLY A 501 19.08 7.01 15.28
CA GLY A 501 19.98 6.00 14.72
C GLY A 501 21.07 6.51 13.79
N TYR A 502 21.30 7.81 13.73
CA TYR A 502 22.41 8.40 12.99
C TYR A 502 23.77 8.10 13.63
N LEU A 503 24.81 8.08 12.82
CA LEU A 503 26.17 8.05 13.33
C LEU A 503 26.55 9.43 13.89
N THR A 504 26.82 9.47 15.19
CA THR A 504 27.24 10.67 15.92
C THR A 504 28.57 10.39 16.63
N LYS A 505 29.18 11.42 17.21
CA LYS A 505 30.39 11.23 18.01
C LYS A 505 30.18 10.40 19.27
N ASP A 506 28.94 10.22 19.70
CA ASP A 506 28.59 9.42 20.87
C ASP A 506 28.26 7.96 20.49
N SER A 507 28.26 7.63 19.19
CA SER A 507 28.05 6.27 18.69
C SER A 507 29.30 5.42 18.85
N ASP A 508 29.13 4.19 19.33
CA ASP A 508 30.20 3.18 19.45
C ASP A 508 29.78 1.80 18.95
N ALA A 509 28.49 1.62 18.58
CA ALA A 509 27.92 0.38 18.04
C ALA A 509 26.85 0.61 17.00
N LEU A 510 26.66 -0.40 16.16
CA LEU A 510 25.50 -0.56 15.28
C LEU A 510 24.53 -1.54 15.95
N ILE A 511 23.29 -1.14 16.13
CA ILE A 511 22.20 -1.99 16.61
C ILE A 511 21.61 -2.66 15.38
N VAL A 512 21.75 -3.99 15.26
CA VAL A 512 21.18 -4.78 14.17
C VAL A 512 19.99 -5.55 14.70
N LYS A 513 18.83 -5.38 14.04
CA LYS A 513 17.55 -6.04 14.38
C LYS A 513 17.18 -7.03 13.30
N ASN A 514 16.77 -8.23 13.70
CA ASN A 514 16.08 -9.16 12.82
C ASN A 514 14.63 -8.72 12.64
N LEU A 515 14.23 -8.42 11.42
CA LEU A 515 12.88 -7.94 11.10
C LEU A 515 11.84 -9.05 11.03
N SER A 516 12.25 -10.31 10.85
CA SER A 516 11.34 -11.44 10.87
C SER A 516 10.74 -11.65 12.26
N ALA A 517 9.43 -11.82 12.34
CA ALA A 517 8.74 -12.21 13.57
C ALA A 517 8.88 -13.70 13.90
N GLU A 518 9.27 -14.54 12.93
CA GLU A 518 9.21 -16.00 13.05
C GLU A 518 10.56 -16.69 12.78
N LYS A 519 11.48 -16.06 12.05
CA LYS A 519 12.69 -16.72 11.54
C LYS A 519 13.96 -16.15 12.16
N ASP A 520 14.85 -17.02 12.60
CA ASP A 520 16.18 -16.64 13.07
C ASP A 520 17.09 -16.32 11.89
N ILE A 521 18.01 -15.37 12.03
CA ILE A 521 19.01 -15.03 11.03
C ILE A 521 20.42 -15.09 11.62
N LEU A 522 21.41 -15.38 10.78
CA LEU A 522 22.82 -15.33 11.09
C LEU A 522 23.44 -14.15 10.35
N VAL A 523 23.76 -13.07 11.05
CA VAL A 523 24.54 -11.96 10.49
C VAL A 523 25.99 -12.43 10.31
N MET A 524 26.48 -12.43 9.07
CA MET A 524 27.79 -12.97 8.71
C MET A 524 28.88 -11.91 8.68
N SER A 525 28.57 -10.74 8.16
CA SER A 525 29.51 -9.62 8.07
C SER A 525 28.79 -8.28 8.03
N ILE A 526 29.49 -7.23 8.41
CA ILE A 526 29.10 -5.85 8.25
C ILE A 526 30.27 -5.11 7.60
N THR A 527 30.02 -4.48 6.46
CA THR A 527 31.01 -3.68 5.73
C THR A 527 30.55 -2.24 5.61
N VAL A 528 31.49 -1.32 5.58
CA VAL A 528 31.21 0.12 5.46
C VAL A 528 31.92 0.68 4.24
N ASN A 529 31.20 1.47 3.47
CA ASN A 529 31.72 2.19 2.33
C ASN A 529 31.57 3.71 2.56
N GLY A 530 32.64 4.46 2.36
CA GLY A 530 32.62 5.91 2.51
C GLY A 530 33.11 6.46 3.86
N LEU A 531 33.33 5.61 4.87
CA LEU A 531 33.92 5.97 6.17
C LEU A 531 34.99 4.97 6.61
N ASP A 532 35.94 5.44 7.41
CA ASP A 532 36.98 4.60 8.01
C ASP A 532 36.55 4.04 9.37
N ILE A 533 35.41 3.29 9.33
CA ILE A 533 34.97 2.50 10.48
C ILE A 533 34.84 1.04 10.06
N SER A 534 35.04 0.13 10.99
CA SER A 534 34.95 -1.31 10.72
C SER A 534 34.33 -2.06 11.89
N PHE A 535 33.68 -3.19 11.57
CA PHE A 535 33.04 -4.08 12.53
C PHE A 535 33.86 -5.36 12.72
N PRO A 536 34.73 -5.44 13.74
CA PRO A 536 35.51 -6.63 14.03
C PRO A 536 34.65 -7.70 14.70
N MET A 537 33.76 -8.31 13.94
CA MET A 537 32.77 -9.26 14.44
C MET A 537 33.00 -10.70 13.93
N ARG A 538 32.55 -11.67 14.72
CA ARG A 538 32.23 -13.02 14.24
C ARG A 538 30.77 -13.06 13.89
N ALA A 539 30.35 -14.11 13.13
CA ALA A 539 28.95 -14.31 12.83
C ALA A 539 28.06 -14.27 14.09
N VAL A 540 26.96 -13.54 14.03
CA VAL A 540 26.06 -13.29 15.16
C VAL A 540 24.67 -13.81 14.82
N MET A 541 24.17 -14.76 15.64
CA MET A 541 22.78 -15.22 15.54
C MET A 541 21.85 -14.19 16.17
N LEU A 542 20.81 -13.81 15.43
CA LEU A 542 19.68 -13.03 15.90
C LEU A 542 18.41 -13.88 15.81
N LYS A 543 17.73 -14.06 16.93
CA LYS A 543 16.40 -14.70 16.94
C LYS A 543 15.38 -13.79 16.27
N ALA A 544 14.25 -14.38 15.93
CA ALA A 544 13.09 -13.63 15.41
C ALA A 544 12.82 -12.39 16.29
N GLY A 545 12.77 -11.20 15.68
CA GLY A 545 12.53 -9.91 16.36
C GLY A 545 13.69 -9.40 17.27
N GLU A 546 14.77 -10.17 17.43
CA GLU A 546 15.89 -9.79 18.32
C GLU A 546 16.74 -8.67 17.74
N SER A 547 17.20 -7.75 18.61
CA SER A 547 18.19 -6.73 18.31
C SER A 547 19.49 -6.99 19.08
N LYS A 548 20.64 -6.75 18.46
CA LYS A 548 21.95 -6.79 19.11
C LYS A 548 22.81 -5.60 18.74
N GLU A 549 23.54 -5.09 19.72
CA GLU A 549 24.59 -4.10 19.52
C GLU A 549 25.87 -4.77 19.06
N ILE A 550 26.43 -4.27 17.94
CA ILE A 550 27.66 -4.75 17.35
C ILE A 550 28.65 -3.57 17.34
N PRO A 551 29.68 -3.59 18.22
CA PRO A 551 30.59 -2.49 18.32
C PRO A 551 31.47 -2.36 17.07
N PHE A 552 31.80 -1.13 16.71
CA PHE A 552 32.73 -0.82 15.63
C PHE A 552 34.02 -0.17 16.14
N THR A 553 35.00 -0.09 15.28
CA THR A 553 36.28 0.60 15.50
C THR A 553 36.55 1.56 14.35
N GLY A 554 37.29 2.63 14.59
CA GLY A 554 37.60 3.68 13.60
C GLY A 554 37.31 5.07 14.12
N GLU A 555 37.57 6.07 13.30
CA GLU A 555 37.30 7.47 13.64
C GLU A 555 36.05 8.00 12.95
N ILE A 556 35.16 8.58 13.74
CA ILE A 556 33.98 9.28 13.22
C ILE A 556 34.42 10.69 12.81
N PRO A 557 34.30 11.06 11.52
CA PRO A 557 34.75 12.38 11.06
C PRO A 557 33.90 13.51 11.66
N ASP A 558 34.54 14.65 11.88
CA ASP A 558 33.88 15.86 12.37
C ASP A 558 33.22 16.66 11.20
N VAL A 559 32.40 15.99 10.46
CA VAL A 559 31.68 16.58 9.32
C VAL A 559 30.19 16.27 9.44
N ASN A 560 29.38 17.25 9.10
CA ASN A 560 27.94 17.10 9.08
C ASN A 560 27.45 16.84 7.65
N GLY A 561 26.47 15.95 7.49
CA GLY A 561 25.87 15.64 6.21
C GLY A 561 26.71 14.74 5.30
N LYS A 562 27.79 14.12 5.79
CA LYS A 562 28.54 13.14 5.00
C LYS A 562 27.76 11.82 4.98
N ASN A 563 27.40 11.38 3.79
CA ASN A 563 26.73 10.11 3.55
C ASN A 563 27.74 8.97 3.41
N PHE A 564 27.33 7.79 3.86
CA PHE A 564 28.08 6.55 3.75
C PHE A 564 27.14 5.36 3.77
N GLU A 565 27.63 4.19 3.36
CA GLU A 565 26.84 2.98 3.26
C GLU A 565 27.33 1.92 4.26
N VAL A 566 26.40 1.19 4.85
CA VAL A 566 26.68 0.01 5.67
C VAL A 566 25.95 -1.18 5.04
N THR A 567 26.68 -2.20 4.66
CA THR A 567 26.11 -3.45 4.15
C THR A 567 26.16 -4.53 5.21
N VAL A 568 25.01 -5.08 5.57
CA VAL A 568 24.86 -6.21 6.49
C VAL A 568 24.56 -7.46 5.68
N SER A 569 25.50 -8.40 5.65
CA SER A 569 25.30 -9.71 5.01
C SER A 569 24.79 -10.72 6.03
N TYR A 570 23.73 -11.44 5.70
CA TYR A 570 23.12 -12.39 6.61
C TYR A 570 22.64 -13.67 5.89
N PHE A 571 22.42 -14.72 6.67
CA PHE A 571 21.86 -15.98 6.23
C PHE A 571 20.64 -16.34 7.08
N ALA A 572 19.52 -16.67 6.43
CA ALA A 572 18.33 -17.16 7.10
C ALA A 572 18.24 -18.68 6.92
N PRO A 573 18.64 -19.50 7.92
CA PRO A 573 18.83 -20.94 7.74
C PRO A 573 17.54 -21.70 7.48
N THR A 574 16.41 -21.19 7.92
CA THR A 574 15.09 -21.85 7.76
C THR A 574 14.54 -21.79 6.33
N ILE A 575 14.99 -20.84 5.53
CA ILE A 575 14.56 -20.65 4.13
C ILE A 575 15.73 -20.78 3.17
N THR A 576 16.94 -21.05 3.66
CA THR A 576 18.17 -21.20 2.87
C THR A 576 18.49 -19.97 1.99
N VAL A 577 18.16 -18.77 2.48
CA VAL A 577 18.36 -17.50 1.76
C VAL A 577 19.62 -16.82 2.27
N LEU A 578 20.52 -16.49 1.35
CA LEU A 578 21.60 -15.53 1.55
C LEU A 578 21.05 -14.15 1.20
N GLY A 579 21.02 -13.25 2.17
CA GLY A 579 20.59 -11.87 1.99
C GLY A 579 21.71 -10.90 2.26
N GLU A 580 21.71 -9.82 1.56
CA GLU A 580 22.51 -8.63 1.89
C GLU A 580 21.56 -7.44 1.98
N ARG A 581 21.82 -6.56 2.93
CA ARG A 581 21.12 -5.30 3.04
C ARG A 581 22.13 -4.17 3.10
N THR A 582 22.05 -3.26 2.14
CA THR A 582 22.81 -2.02 2.16
C THR A 582 21.96 -0.93 2.79
N LEU A 583 22.54 -0.20 3.69
CA LEU A 583 21.94 0.85 4.48
C LEU A 583 22.73 2.14 4.21
N ASP A 584 22.03 3.21 3.91
CA ASP A 584 22.62 4.53 3.78
C ASP A 584 22.50 5.28 5.10
N PHE A 585 23.59 5.90 5.53
CA PHE A 585 23.63 6.68 6.75
C PHE A 585 24.21 8.07 6.51
N THR A 586 23.91 8.97 7.43
CA THR A 586 24.44 10.32 7.45
C THR A 586 25.17 10.57 8.76
N VAL A 587 26.35 11.18 8.68
CA VAL A 587 27.07 11.66 9.86
C VAL A 587 26.43 12.97 10.31
N LEU A 588 25.97 13.05 11.56
CA LEU A 588 25.44 14.25 12.16
C LEU A 588 26.45 14.88 13.12
N GLY A 589 26.72 16.17 12.90
CA GLY A 589 27.51 16.99 13.81
C GLY A 589 26.75 17.41 15.06
N LYS A 590 27.45 17.94 16.06
CA LYS A 590 26.88 18.29 17.37
C LYS A 590 25.79 19.36 17.38
N GLU A 591 25.61 20.12 16.30
CA GLU A 591 24.70 21.28 16.27
C GLU A 591 23.35 20.97 15.64
N GLN A 592 23.03 19.70 15.46
CA GLN A 592 21.94 19.35 14.59
C GLN A 592 20.64 18.99 15.29
N ILE A 593 19.65 19.70 14.86
CA ILE A 593 18.37 19.29 14.30
C ILE A 593 17.77 18.10 15.02
N LYS A 594 16.77 18.38 15.78
CA LYS A 594 15.85 17.37 16.29
C LYS A 594 15.09 16.78 15.11
N TYR A 595 15.50 15.61 14.76
CA TYR A 595 14.91 14.80 13.74
C TYR A 595 14.47 13.51 14.40
N ASP A 596 13.18 13.33 14.51
CA ASP A 596 12.62 12.21 15.23
C ASP A 596 12.37 11.04 14.28
N THR A 597 13.42 10.28 13.98
CA THR A 597 13.29 9.04 13.23
C THR A 597 13.82 7.90 14.07
N GLU A 598 12.97 6.96 14.42
CA GLU A 598 13.40 5.74 15.10
C GLU A 598 14.31 4.85 14.24
N ASN A 599 14.41 5.12 12.93
CA ASN A 599 15.12 4.28 12.00
C ASN A 599 15.92 5.08 10.97
N PRO A 600 17.24 4.90 10.90
CA PRO A 600 17.97 5.29 9.73
C PRO A 600 17.58 4.38 8.56
N TYR A 601 17.86 4.85 7.43
CA TYR A 601 17.46 4.34 6.15
C TYR A 601 18.00 2.97 5.79
N VAL A 602 17.16 2.24 5.10
CA VAL A 602 17.46 0.92 4.55
C VAL A 602 17.23 0.95 3.05
N ASP A 603 18.28 0.81 2.26
CA ASP A 603 18.17 0.70 0.80
C ASP A 603 17.39 -0.57 0.42
N GLY A 604 16.43 -0.43 -0.51
CA GLY A 604 15.61 -1.52 -1.07
C GLY A 604 16.36 -2.59 -1.86
N SER A 605 17.70 -2.60 -1.81
CA SER A 605 18.56 -3.59 -2.49
C SER A 605 18.30 -5.05 -2.08
N PHE A 606 17.50 -5.28 -1.02
CA PHE A 606 17.08 -6.61 -0.60
C PHE A 606 16.31 -7.34 -1.74
N VAL A 607 15.40 -6.68 -2.41
CA VAL A 607 14.59 -7.26 -3.49
C VAL A 607 15.47 -7.66 -4.67
N SER A 608 16.46 -6.83 -5.06
CA SER A 608 17.34 -7.14 -6.20
C SER A 608 18.31 -8.29 -5.96
N LYS A 609 18.59 -8.64 -4.69
CA LYS A 609 19.46 -9.79 -4.35
C LYS A 609 18.67 -11.06 -4.08
N LEU A 610 17.39 -10.94 -3.77
CA LEU A 610 16.47 -12.06 -3.79
C LEU A 610 16.36 -12.64 -5.22
N ASP A 611 16.40 -11.80 -6.27
CA ASP A 611 16.44 -12.20 -7.68
C ASP A 611 17.59 -13.21 -7.96
N SER A 612 18.81 -12.90 -7.51
CA SER A 612 19.96 -13.80 -7.76
C SER A 612 19.84 -15.11 -6.98
N VAL A 613 19.22 -15.09 -5.81
CA VAL A 613 19.05 -16.29 -4.96
C VAL A 613 17.89 -17.16 -5.43
N ILE A 614 16.78 -16.54 -5.89
CA ILE A 614 15.66 -17.26 -6.51
C ILE A 614 16.13 -17.90 -7.81
N ASP A 615 16.85 -17.19 -8.67
CA ASP A 615 17.42 -17.70 -9.92
C ASP A 615 18.41 -18.85 -9.67
N GLU A 616 19.27 -18.75 -8.66
CA GLU A 616 20.16 -19.84 -8.29
C GLU A 616 19.41 -21.05 -7.71
N ASN A 617 18.43 -20.83 -6.85
CA ASN A 617 17.64 -21.93 -6.26
C ASN A 617 16.68 -22.55 -7.26
N THR A 618 16.03 -21.78 -8.10
CA THR A 618 15.17 -22.26 -9.19
C THR A 618 16.01 -23.06 -10.20
N ASN A 619 17.18 -22.56 -10.58
CA ASN A 619 18.13 -23.31 -11.40
C ASN A 619 18.66 -24.57 -10.69
N THR A 620 18.90 -24.51 -9.38
CA THR A 620 19.37 -25.67 -8.61
C THR A 620 18.28 -26.71 -8.44
N ILE A 621 17.04 -26.32 -8.22
CA ILE A 621 15.87 -27.23 -8.18
C ILE A 621 15.63 -27.85 -9.56
N LEU A 622 15.68 -27.07 -10.63
CA LEU A 622 15.53 -27.52 -12.01
C LEU A 622 16.69 -28.46 -12.43
N VAL A 623 17.91 -28.17 -12.00
CA VAL A 623 19.09 -29.03 -12.24
C VAL A 623 19.00 -30.32 -11.48
N ASN A 624 18.58 -30.31 -10.21
CA ASN A 624 18.43 -31.50 -9.36
C ASN A 624 17.25 -32.36 -9.78
N ALA A 625 16.22 -31.80 -10.41
CA ALA A 625 15.10 -32.54 -10.97
C ALA A 625 15.37 -33.11 -12.35
N GLY A 626 16.54 -32.92 -12.93
CA GLY A 626 16.90 -33.40 -14.28
C GLY A 626 16.13 -32.76 -15.43
N LEU A 627 15.58 -31.55 -15.20
CA LEU A 627 14.59 -30.90 -16.03
C LEU A 627 15.17 -29.74 -16.84
N LYS A 628 16.41 -29.85 -17.31
CA LYS A 628 17.14 -28.78 -18.00
C LYS A 628 16.70 -28.48 -19.43
N ASP A 629 15.68 -29.18 -19.94
CA ASP A 629 15.16 -28.96 -21.27
C ASP A 629 13.78 -28.28 -21.27
N SER A 630 13.46 -27.59 -22.34
CA SER A 630 12.21 -26.86 -22.60
C SER A 630 10.89 -27.63 -22.29
N ALA A 631 10.98 -28.96 -22.15
CA ALA A 631 9.89 -29.80 -21.69
C ALA A 631 9.50 -29.53 -20.23
N SER A 632 10.37 -28.99 -19.39
CA SER A 632 10.09 -28.73 -17.96
C SER A 632 9.31 -27.45 -17.74
N ILE A 633 9.55 -26.41 -18.54
CA ILE A 633 8.75 -25.18 -18.53
C ILE A 633 7.31 -25.53 -18.91
N VAL A 634 7.13 -26.36 -19.94
CA VAL A 634 5.83 -26.89 -20.37
C VAL A 634 5.17 -27.70 -19.24
N TYR A 635 5.92 -28.55 -18.55
CA TYR A 635 5.38 -29.35 -17.43
C TYR A 635 4.96 -28.46 -16.25
N ASN A 636 5.77 -27.49 -15.85
CA ASN A 636 5.46 -26.57 -14.75
C ASN A 636 4.29 -25.64 -15.10
N MET A 637 4.17 -25.19 -16.35
CA MET A 637 3.01 -24.44 -16.82
C MET A 637 1.75 -25.34 -16.89
N PHE A 638 1.86 -26.59 -17.35
CA PHE A 638 0.76 -27.55 -17.28
C PHE A 638 0.37 -27.90 -15.84
N TYR A 639 1.34 -28.05 -14.96
CA TYR A 639 1.09 -28.27 -13.53
C TYR A 639 0.40 -27.09 -12.89
N SER A 640 0.83 -25.86 -13.19
CA SER A 640 0.19 -24.63 -12.71
C SER A 640 -1.24 -24.47 -13.25
N VAL A 641 -1.46 -24.79 -14.53
CA VAL A 641 -2.81 -24.81 -15.12
C VAL A 641 -3.67 -25.92 -14.49
N ILE A 642 -3.09 -27.07 -14.19
CA ILE A 642 -3.79 -28.16 -13.51
C ILE A 642 -4.14 -27.78 -12.07
N VAL A 643 -3.23 -27.12 -11.35
CA VAL A 643 -3.48 -26.62 -9.98
C VAL A 643 -4.56 -25.52 -9.99
N ILE A 644 -4.52 -24.60 -10.96
CA ILE A 644 -5.59 -23.61 -11.16
C ILE A 644 -6.92 -24.30 -11.46
N LEU A 645 -6.92 -25.28 -12.36
CA LEU A 645 -8.12 -26.04 -12.71
C LEU A 645 -8.63 -26.91 -11.56
N ASP A 646 -7.73 -27.46 -10.73
CA ASP A 646 -8.08 -28.26 -9.55
C ASP A 646 -8.69 -27.36 -8.46
N LYS A 647 -8.10 -26.17 -8.23
CA LYS A 647 -8.68 -25.15 -7.33
C LYS A 647 -9.99 -24.58 -7.87
N VAL A 648 -10.08 -24.31 -9.16
CA VAL A 648 -11.35 -23.93 -9.82
C VAL A 648 -12.37 -25.06 -9.71
N MET A 649 -11.96 -26.31 -9.84
CA MET A 649 -12.84 -27.48 -9.65
C MET A 649 -13.22 -27.67 -8.18
N ASP A 650 -12.35 -27.41 -7.22
CA ASP A 650 -12.70 -27.43 -5.79
C ASP A 650 -13.70 -26.31 -5.44
N VAL A 651 -13.53 -25.11 -6.00
CA VAL A 651 -14.51 -24.02 -5.88
C VAL A 651 -15.85 -24.40 -6.54
N VAL A 652 -15.81 -24.98 -7.74
CA VAL A 652 -17.01 -25.45 -8.45
C VAL A 652 -17.71 -26.59 -7.68
N THR A 653 -16.95 -27.55 -7.13
CA THR A 653 -17.53 -28.63 -6.31
C THR A 653 -18.10 -28.12 -5.00
N ASN A 654 -17.49 -27.14 -4.37
CA ASN A 654 -18.02 -26.50 -3.16
C ASN A 654 -19.27 -25.66 -3.45
N LEU A 655 -19.30 -24.90 -4.57
CA LEU A 655 -20.46 -24.12 -5.02
C LEU A 655 -21.67 -24.97 -5.40
N PHE A 656 -21.47 -26.15 -5.96
CA PHE A 656 -22.56 -27.02 -6.40
C PHE A 656 -22.89 -28.16 -5.42
N GLY A 657 -22.25 -28.23 -4.25
CA GLY A 657 -22.52 -29.26 -3.24
C GLY A 657 -22.28 -30.67 -3.73
N ILE A 658 -21.41 -30.85 -4.72
CA ILE A 658 -21.05 -32.18 -5.25
C ILE A 658 -20.00 -32.76 -4.30
N ALA A 659 -20.43 -33.64 -3.41
CA ALA A 659 -19.52 -34.37 -2.54
C ALA A 659 -18.49 -35.14 -3.36
N LYS A 660 -17.20 -35.05 -2.93
CA LYS A 660 -16.11 -35.90 -3.48
C LYS A 660 -16.43 -37.33 -3.42
#